data_64ab91ce4c32473c8777da2b25c6b3c0
#
_entry.id   64ab91ce4c32473c8777da2b25c6b3c0
#
_cell.length_a   1.000
_cell.length_b   1.000
_cell.length_c   1.000
_cell.angle_alpha   90.00
_cell.angle_beta   90.00
_cell.angle_gamma   90.00
#
_symmetry.space_group_name_H-M   'P 1'
#
loop_
_entity.id
_entity.type
_entity.pdbx_description
1 polymer ?
#
loop_
_entity_poly.entity_id
_entity_poly.type
_entity_poly.pdbx_seq_one_letter_code
_entity_poly.pdbx_strand_id
1 'polypeptide(L)'
;MCKDCKKPYYISTAIAYTSGKPHIGNTYEIVLADAIARYKREQGYDVYFQTGTDEHGQKIELKAGEAGVTPKEFVDQVAGEIKRIWDLMDTSYDKFIRTTDTYHEKQVQKIFKKLYDQGDIYKGHYEGLYCTPCESFWTPSQVVDGKCPDCGRPVQPAREEAYFFRMSKYAPKLIEYINEHPEFIQPVSRKNEMMNNFLLPGLQDLCVSRTSFTWGIPVEFDPKHVTYVWLDALTNYITGIGYDCDGEHDEKFKKYWPADLHLIGKDIIRFHTIYWPIFLMALGLPLPKQVFGHPWLLQGDGKMSKSKGNVLYADTLVDFFGVDAVRYFVLHEMPFDNDGVITWELMVERMNSDLANILGNLVNRTVSMTNKYFGGVVENRNVCEEVDEDLKSVVLEAVQKTDEKMNRLRVADAISEIFNIFRRSNKYMDETMPWALAKDEARKDRLATVLYNLTESITIGASLLYSFMPSTSEKILTQLGTGKRGLDEMDRFGLYPNGNKVVEKPEILFARMDIKDVLEKVEAMKAAEAEAAGKNQENGCGKPGETAGEEGGSQDGMDVEKKPEITYDDFAKLQFQIGEIVKCEAVPKSKKLLCSQVKIGSETRQILSGIKAWYKPEDMVGRKVMVVTNLKPAKLAGMMSEGMILCAEDDEGNLALMSPEKDIKSGSEVR
;
A
#
# COMPACT_ATOMS: atom_id res chain seq x y z
N MET A 1 23.17 34.27 -9.58
CA MET A 1 22.72 33.20 -8.66
C MET A 1 23.95 32.62 -7.98
N CYS A 2 23.96 32.55 -6.67
CA CYS A 2 25.07 31.95 -5.91
C CYS A 2 25.21 30.48 -6.32
N LYS A 3 26.42 30.03 -6.69
CA LYS A 3 26.66 28.65 -7.16
C LYS A 3 26.40 27.57 -6.08
N ASP A 4 26.16 27.97 -4.82
CA ASP A 4 26.00 27.08 -3.67
C ASP A 4 24.57 27.02 -3.10
N CYS A 5 23.58 27.69 -3.70
CA CYS A 5 22.19 27.62 -3.21
C CYS A 5 21.46 26.41 -3.81
N LYS A 6 21.36 25.33 -3.02
CA LYS A 6 20.54 24.17 -3.37
C LYS A 6 19.09 24.58 -3.56
N LYS A 7 18.40 24.01 -4.58
CA LYS A 7 16.99 24.23 -4.82
C LYS A 7 16.17 23.55 -3.71
N PRO A 8 15.23 24.24 -3.05
CA PRO A 8 14.39 23.62 -2.04
C PRO A 8 13.47 22.56 -2.67
N TYR A 9 13.18 21.52 -1.87
CA TYR A 9 12.25 20.45 -2.20
C TYR A 9 11.46 20.05 -0.95
N TYR A 10 10.17 20.29 -0.93
CA TYR A 10 9.32 19.91 0.19
C TYR A 10 8.48 18.67 -0.16
N ILE A 11 8.72 17.59 0.57
CA ILE A 11 7.96 16.34 0.50
C ILE A 11 7.25 16.09 1.83
N SER A 12 6.00 15.64 1.77
CA SER A 12 5.26 15.17 2.95
C SER A 12 4.54 13.87 2.69
N THR A 13 4.33 13.08 3.76
CA THR A 13 3.35 11.99 3.79
C THR A 13 2.01 12.50 4.31
N ALA A 14 0.96 11.69 4.22
CA ALA A 14 -0.17 11.84 5.11
C ALA A 14 0.31 11.73 6.58
N ILE A 15 -0.39 12.42 7.49
CA ILE A 15 -0.16 12.24 8.92
C ILE A 15 -0.99 11.05 9.41
N ALA A 16 -0.35 10.16 10.18
CA ALA A 16 -0.97 8.89 10.57
C ALA A 16 -2.04 9.09 11.65
N TYR A 17 -3.24 8.55 11.43
CA TYR A 17 -4.33 8.63 12.39
C TYR A 17 -4.06 7.76 13.62
N THR A 18 -4.06 8.35 14.81
CA THR A 18 -3.66 7.72 16.08
C THR A 18 -4.68 6.73 16.64
N SER A 19 -5.28 5.92 15.80
CA SER A 19 -6.26 4.92 16.24
C SER A 19 -5.64 3.58 16.65
N GLY A 20 -4.33 3.42 16.61
CA GLY A 20 -3.58 2.23 17.04
C GLY A 20 -2.27 2.05 16.28
N LYS A 21 -1.49 1.01 16.62
CA LYS A 21 -0.21 0.66 16.00
C LYS A 21 -0.32 0.63 14.46
N PRO A 22 0.61 1.28 13.72
CA PRO A 22 0.61 1.28 12.26
C PRO A 22 0.97 -0.10 11.71
N HIS A 23 0.23 -0.56 10.69
CA HIS A 23 0.56 -1.79 9.97
C HIS A 23 1.54 -1.51 8.82
N ILE A 24 2.05 -2.57 8.18
CA ILE A 24 3.07 -2.44 7.14
C ILE A 24 2.62 -1.56 5.95
N GLY A 25 1.32 -1.48 5.65
CA GLY A 25 0.80 -0.58 4.61
C GLY A 25 0.97 0.91 4.96
N ASN A 26 0.86 1.29 6.25
CA ASN A 26 1.19 2.65 6.70
C ASN A 26 2.71 2.87 6.67
N THR A 27 3.48 1.84 7.03
CA THR A 27 4.95 1.89 7.00
C THR A 27 5.48 1.99 5.56
N TYR A 28 4.80 1.38 4.59
CA TYR A 28 5.15 1.54 3.17
C TYR A 28 5.17 3.01 2.74
N GLU A 29 4.15 3.79 3.11
CA GLU A 29 4.06 5.21 2.75
C GLU A 29 5.28 6.01 3.23
N ILE A 30 5.66 5.84 4.49
CA ILE A 30 6.80 6.58 5.05
C ILE A 30 8.14 6.14 4.43
N VAL A 31 8.31 4.84 4.14
CA VAL A 31 9.52 4.30 3.49
C VAL A 31 9.60 4.76 2.03
N LEU A 32 8.47 4.83 1.32
CA LEU A 32 8.40 5.36 -0.04
C LEU A 32 8.80 6.84 -0.08
N ALA A 33 8.26 7.65 0.83
CA ALA A 33 8.60 9.07 0.94
C ALA A 33 10.08 9.27 1.29
N ASP A 34 10.62 8.43 2.19
CA ASP A 34 12.03 8.46 2.57
C ASP A 34 12.96 8.13 1.40
N ALA A 35 12.63 7.09 0.62
CA ALA A 35 13.42 6.74 -0.57
C ALA A 35 13.46 7.89 -1.59
N ILE A 36 12.32 8.56 -1.83
CA ILE A 36 12.23 9.73 -2.70
C ILE A 36 13.02 10.90 -2.11
N ALA A 37 12.89 11.18 -0.81
CA ALA A 37 13.58 12.26 -0.12
C ALA A 37 15.12 12.08 -0.18
N ARG A 38 15.61 10.86 0.11
CA ARG A 38 17.04 10.51 -0.01
C ARG A 38 17.53 10.70 -1.44
N TYR A 39 16.79 10.21 -2.42
CA TYR A 39 17.17 10.37 -3.83
C TYR A 39 17.21 11.83 -4.27
N LYS A 40 16.25 12.66 -3.83
CA LYS A 40 16.27 14.11 -4.09
C LYS A 40 17.47 14.82 -3.42
N ARG A 41 17.89 14.37 -2.22
CA ARG A 41 19.14 14.86 -1.59
C ARG A 41 20.36 14.47 -2.42
N GLU A 42 20.40 13.25 -2.99
CA GLU A 42 21.47 12.84 -3.92
C GLU A 42 21.49 13.67 -5.20
N GLN A 43 20.33 14.08 -5.72
CA GLN A 43 20.21 15.03 -6.85
C GLN A 43 20.63 16.47 -6.47
N GLY A 44 21.04 16.72 -5.23
CA GLY A 44 21.53 18.03 -4.78
C GLY A 44 20.44 19.00 -4.32
N TYR A 45 19.19 18.56 -4.13
CA TYR A 45 18.13 19.40 -3.56
C TYR A 45 18.35 19.61 -2.05
N ASP A 46 17.85 20.74 -1.55
CA ASP A 46 17.67 21.01 -0.13
C ASP A 46 16.29 20.50 0.28
N VAL A 47 16.23 19.25 0.75
CA VAL A 47 14.98 18.54 1.00
C VAL A 47 14.50 18.78 2.43
N TYR A 48 13.23 19.15 2.57
CA TYR A 48 12.50 19.13 3.83
C TYR A 48 11.43 18.06 3.77
N PHE A 49 11.54 17.06 4.64
CA PHE A 49 10.64 15.91 4.69
C PHE A 49 9.79 15.94 5.96
N GLN A 50 8.49 16.10 5.82
CA GLN A 50 7.53 16.15 6.93
C GLN A 50 6.63 14.93 6.95
N THR A 51 6.41 14.40 8.15
CA THR A 51 5.39 13.40 8.50
C THR A 51 4.80 13.77 9.85
N GLY A 52 3.89 12.96 10.40
CA GLY A 52 3.30 13.23 11.72
C GLY A 52 2.10 12.38 12.06
N THR A 53 1.32 12.89 13.03
CA THR A 53 0.12 12.21 13.53
C THR A 53 -1.10 13.12 13.52
N ASP A 54 -2.22 12.55 13.09
CA ASP A 54 -3.58 13.10 13.23
C ASP A 54 -4.20 12.54 14.51
N GLU A 55 -4.54 13.42 15.46
CA GLU A 55 -4.79 13.04 16.84
C GLU A 55 -6.19 13.42 17.38
N HIS A 56 -7.01 14.09 16.59
CA HIS A 56 -8.34 14.52 16.98
C HIS A 56 -9.46 13.64 16.38
N GLY A 57 -10.66 13.78 16.90
CA GLY A 57 -11.87 13.17 16.36
C GLY A 57 -12.59 12.21 17.31
N GLN A 58 -13.85 11.91 16.96
CA GLN A 58 -14.76 11.08 17.76
C GLN A 58 -14.21 9.67 18.02
N LYS A 59 -13.57 9.08 17.02
CA LYS A 59 -13.02 7.71 17.14
C LYS A 59 -11.91 7.63 18.19
N ILE A 60 -11.11 8.69 18.33
CA ILE A 60 -10.05 8.76 19.35
C ILE A 60 -10.67 8.89 20.74
N GLU A 61 -11.65 9.79 20.89
CA GLU A 61 -12.38 9.98 22.15
C GLU A 61 -13.01 8.67 22.64
N LEU A 62 -13.67 7.91 21.75
CA LEU A 62 -14.26 6.61 22.07
C LEU A 62 -13.19 5.60 22.49
N LYS A 63 -12.08 5.48 21.75
CA LYS A 63 -11.00 4.54 22.07
C LYS A 63 -10.28 4.87 23.37
N ALA A 64 -10.08 6.14 23.68
CA ALA A 64 -9.53 6.58 24.94
C ALA A 64 -10.45 6.18 26.11
N GLY A 65 -11.77 6.39 25.93
CA GLY A 65 -12.77 5.92 26.89
C GLY A 65 -12.77 4.40 27.10
N GLU A 66 -12.68 3.61 26.02
CA GLU A 66 -12.55 2.15 26.08
C GLU A 66 -11.27 1.72 26.82
N ALA A 67 -10.18 2.48 26.66
CA ALA A 67 -8.90 2.23 27.33
C ALA A 67 -8.85 2.76 28.78
N GLY A 68 -9.85 3.54 29.22
CA GLY A 68 -9.91 4.12 30.56
C GLY A 68 -8.88 5.24 30.82
N VAL A 69 -8.44 5.92 29.75
CA VAL A 69 -7.47 7.03 29.80
C VAL A 69 -8.04 8.29 29.16
N THR A 70 -7.38 9.43 29.35
CA THR A 70 -7.75 10.65 28.62
C THR A 70 -7.38 10.52 27.13
N PRO A 71 -8.11 11.23 26.23
CA PRO A 71 -7.72 11.27 24.81
C PRO A 71 -6.27 11.71 24.58
N LYS A 72 -5.78 12.67 25.37
CA LYS A 72 -4.37 13.13 25.26
C LYS A 72 -3.37 12.05 25.62
N GLU A 73 -3.58 11.33 26.71
CA GLU A 73 -2.72 10.20 27.10
C GLU A 73 -2.74 9.08 26.05
N PHE A 74 -3.93 8.80 25.51
CA PHE A 74 -4.08 7.80 24.45
C PHE A 74 -3.28 8.16 23.20
N VAL A 75 -3.42 9.40 22.69
CA VAL A 75 -2.69 9.81 21.48
C VAL A 75 -1.19 9.97 21.73
N ASP A 76 -0.75 10.35 22.94
CA ASP A 76 0.67 10.41 23.28
C ASP A 76 1.33 9.03 23.19
N GLN A 77 0.66 8.01 23.68
CA GLN A 77 1.14 6.63 23.59
C GLN A 77 1.19 6.14 22.13
N VAL A 78 0.12 6.34 21.37
CA VAL A 78 0.05 5.86 20.00
C VAL A 78 1.00 6.64 19.07
N ALA A 79 1.10 7.96 19.23
CA ALA A 79 2.04 8.78 18.47
C ALA A 79 3.50 8.37 18.75
N GLY A 80 3.82 8.06 20.01
CA GLY A 80 5.12 7.52 20.40
C GLY A 80 5.44 6.19 19.70
N GLU A 81 4.44 5.29 19.60
CA GLU A 81 4.60 4.01 18.90
C GLU A 81 4.76 4.19 17.38
N ILE A 82 3.98 5.09 16.77
CA ILE A 82 4.13 5.43 15.34
C ILE A 82 5.54 5.96 15.07
N LYS A 83 5.99 6.93 15.87
CA LYS A 83 7.33 7.50 15.73
C LYS A 83 8.42 6.43 15.89
N ARG A 84 8.29 5.53 16.86
CA ARG A 84 9.22 4.40 17.06
C ARG A 84 9.32 3.52 15.81
N ILE A 85 8.20 3.24 15.14
CA ILE A 85 8.19 2.42 13.91
C ILE A 85 8.86 3.19 12.75
N TRP A 86 8.60 4.51 12.62
CA TRP A 86 9.25 5.33 11.60
C TRP A 86 10.78 5.36 11.81
N ASP A 87 11.21 5.55 13.05
CA ASP A 87 12.65 5.56 13.43
C ASP A 87 13.29 4.17 13.21
N LEU A 88 12.57 3.07 13.54
CA LEU A 88 13.02 1.69 13.29
C LEU A 88 13.29 1.44 11.79
N MET A 89 12.49 2.03 10.91
CA MET A 89 12.64 1.87 9.46
C MET A 89 13.73 2.76 8.85
N ASP A 90 14.54 3.42 9.67
CA ASP A 90 15.62 4.33 9.26
C ASP A 90 15.10 5.43 8.31
N THR A 91 13.99 6.08 8.66
CA THR A 91 13.43 7.17 7.88
C THR A 91 14.01 8.52 8.26
N SER A 92 14.34 9.34 7.26
CA SER A 92 15.11 10.58 7.39
C SER A 92 14.25 11.85 7.39
N TYR A 93 13.05 11.79 8.00
CA TYR A 93 12.19 12.96 8.10
C TYR A 93 12.80 14.08 8.96
N ASP A 94 12.55 15.34 8.56
CA ASP A 94 13.03 16.53 9.24
C ASP A 94 12.03 17.04 10.29
N LYS A 95 10.74 16.72 10.12
CA LYS A 95 9.66 17.10 11.05
C LYS A 95 8.66 15.97 11.25
N PHE A 96 8.39 15.67 12.51
CA PHE A 96 7.25 14.90 12.97
C PHE A 96 6.27 15.88 13.63
N ILE A 97 5.19 16.26 12.92
CA ILE A 97 4.16 17.16 13.43
C ILE A 97 3.06 16.39 14.13
N ARG A 98 2.48 16.96 15.17
CA ARG A 98 1.29 16.44 15.85
C ARG A 98 0.16 17.46 15.73
N THR A 99 -1.06 17.03 15.44
CA THR A 99 -2.18 17.99 15.40
C THR A 99 -2.56 18.55 16.78
N THR A 100 -2.06 17.92 17.87
CA THR A 100 -2.11 18.46 19.24
C THR A 100 -0.95 19.42 19.58
N ASP A 101 -0.06 19.76 18.63
CA ASP A 101 0.94 20.81 18.84
C ASP A 101 0.22 22.16 19.01
N THR A 102 0.50 22.87 20.10
CA THR A 102 -0.18 24.14 20.44
C THR A 102 -0.11 25.19 19.33
N TYR A 103 0.99 25.22 18.58
CA TYR A 103 1.12 26.13 17.43
C TYR A 103 0.13 25.77 16.34
N HIS A 104 0.02 24.49 16.01
CA HIS A 104 -0.91 23.98 15.00
C HIS A 104 -2.36 24.32 15.39
N GLU A 105 -2.79 23.98 16.61
CA GLU A 105 -4.15 24.28 17.10
C GLU A 105 -4.50 25.75 16.98
N LYS A 106 -3.60 26.64 17.39
CA LYS A 106 -3.79 28.10 17.28
C LYS A 106 -3.93 28.55 15.83
N GLN A 107 -3.14 28.03 14.92
CA GLN A 107 -3.25 28.39 13.51
C GLN A 107 -4.55 27.86 12.88
N VAL A 108 -4.99 26.67 13.23
CA VAL A 108 -6.29 26.12 12.79
C VAL A 108 -7.44 27.02 13.26
N GLN A 109 -7.44 27.47 14.52
CA GLN A 109 -8.44 28.39 15.05
C GLN A 109 -8.47 29.71 14.26
N LYS A 110 -7.30 30.30 13.98
CA LYS A 110 -7.18 31.53 13.18
C LYS A 110 -7.67 31.32 11.75
N ILE A 111 -7.29 30.20 11.11
CA ILE A 111 -7.75 29.82 9.76
C ILE A 111 -9.25 29.69 9.72
N PHE A 112 -9.86 28.97 10.66
CA PHE A 112 -11.30 28.82 10.74
C PHE A 112 -12.00 30.18 10.85
N LYS A 113 -11.51 31.04 11.74
CA LYS A 113 -12.06 32.41 11.93
C LYS A 113 -11.93 33.25 10.66
N LYS A 114 -10.77 33.24 10.00
CA LYS A 114 -10.51 33.96 8.75
C LYS A 114 -11.49 33.52 7.65
N LEU A 115 -11.67 32.21 7.47
CA LEU A 115 -12.61 31.65 6.49
C LEU A 115 -14.07 32.00 6.82
N TYR A 116 -14.41 32.09 8.09
CA TYR A 116 -15.73 32.55 8.55
C TYR A 116 -15.94 34.05 8.30
N ASP A 117 -14.98 34.91 8.67
CA ASP A 117 -15.06 36.35 8.50
C ASP A 117 -15.16 36.76 7.02
N GLN A 118 -14.53 36.01 6.11
CA GLN A 118 -14.63 36.26 4.66
C GLN A 118 -15.88 35.61 4.01
N GLY A 119 -16.71 34.93 4.78
CA GLY A 119 -17.97 34.34 4.33
C GLY A 119 -17.85 33.02 3.59
N ASP A 120 -16.67 32.38 3.60
CA ASP A 120 -16.48 31.04 3.05
C ASP A 120 -16.94 29.94 4.00
N ILE A 121 -17.00 30.23 5.30
CA ILE A 121 -17.65 29.37 6.28
C ILE A 121 -18.94 30.05 6.75
N TYR A 122 -20.04 29.29 6.89
CA TYR A 122 -21.33 29.77 7.37
C TYR A 122 -21.96 28.71 8.28
N LYS A 123 -22.82 29.17 9.20
CA LYS A 123 -23.53 28.29 10.13
C LYS A 123 -24.83 27.75 9.51
N GLY A 124 -25.08 26.46 9.72
CA GLY A 124 -26.24 25.77 9.18
C GLY A 124 -26.59 24.53 10.02
N HIS A 125 -27.40 23.64 9.47
CA HIS A 125 -27.76 22.36 10.09
C HIS A 125 -27.39 21.25 9.12
N TYR A 126 -26.66 20.27 9.64
CA TYR A 126 -26.38 19.03 8.90
C TYR A 126 -27.52 18.04 9.17
N GLU A 127 -28.03 17.46 8.11
CA GLU A 127 -28.93 16.31 8.17
C GLU A 127 -28.55 15.34 7.06
N GLY A 128 -28.08 14.14 7.44
CA GLY A 128 -27.60 13.16 6.49
C GLY A 128 -27.09 11.91 7.18
N LEU A 129 -26.21 11.19 6.49
CA LEU A 129 -25.62 9.95 6.97
C LEU A 129 -24.14 10.15 7.30
N TYR A 130 -23.68 9.61 8.42
CA TYR A 130 -22.31 9.75 8.89
C TYR A 130 -21.65 8.39 9.10
N CYS A 131 -20.45 8.24 8.60
CA CYS A 131 -19.59 7.08 8.83
C CYS A 131 -18.56 7.42 9.91
N THR A 132 -18.75 6.95 11.13
CA THR A 132 -17.82 7.19 12.24
C THR A 132 -16.40 6.65 11.97
N PRO A 133 -16.21 5.42 11.38
CA PRO A 133 -14.87 4.93 11.09
C PRO A 133 -14.06 5.72 10.08
N CYS A 134 -14.73 6.35 9.10
CA CYS A 134 -14.07 7.18 8.05
C CYS A 134 -14.16 8.66 8.38
N GLU A 135 -14.93 9.02 9.43
CA GLU A 135 -15.25 10.40 9.77
C GLU A 135 -15.76 11.20 8.56
N SER A 136 -16.63 10.59 7.76
CA SER A 136 -17.13 11.15 6.50
C SER A 136 -18.63 11.26 6.48
N PHE A 137 -19.11 12.36 5.91
CA PHE A 137 -20.52 12.61 5.67
C PHE A 137 -20.95 12.14 4.29
N TRP A 138 -22.15 11.58 4.21
CA TRP A 138 -22.74 11.03 2.99
C TRP A 138 -24.18 11.48 2.81
N THR A 139 -24.56 11.75 1.58
CA THR A 139 -25.96 11.91 1.22
C THR A 139 -26.65 10.56 1.05
N PRO A 140 -27.96 10.45 1.21
CA PRO A 140 -28.67 9.19 0.97
C PRO A 140 -28.44 8.62 -0.44
N SER A 141 -28.20 9.46 -1.44
CA SER A 141 -27.93 9.04 -2.83
C SER A 141 -26.52 8.47 -3.05
N GLN A 142 -25.58 8.74 -2.15
CA GLN A 142 -24.20 8.25 -2.22
C GLN A 142 -24.00 6.91 -1.46
N VAL A 143 -24.98 6.55 -0.62
CA VAL A 143 -24.91 5.36 0.21
C VAL A 143 -25.67 4.23 -0.47
N VAL A 144 -25.05 3.05 -0.58
CA VAL A 144 -25.66 1.83 -1.10
C VAL A 144 -25.89 0.87 0.06
N ASP A 145 -27.11 0.35 0.20
CA ASP A 145 -27.50 -0.59 1.27
C ASP A 145 -27.16 -0.13 2.69
N GLY A 146 -27.27 1.18 2.96
CA GLY A 146 -26.94 1.75 4.27
C GLY A 146 -25.45 1.73 4.63
N LYS A 147 -24.55 1.53 3.63
CA LYS A 147 -23.12 1.39 3.85
C LYS A 147 -22.31 2.54 3.27
N CYS A 148 -21.24 2.90 3.96
CA CYS A 148 -20.27 3.89 3.53
C CYS A 148 -19.58 3.46 2.23
N PRO A 149 -19.56 4.28 1.18
CA PRO A 149 -18.89 3.96 -0.07
C PRO A 149 -17.37 3.71 0.06
N ASP A 150 -16.72 4.39 1.03
CA ASP A 150 -15.26 4.30 1.21
C ASP A 150 -14.83 3.02 1.96
N CYS A 151 -15.60 2.58 2.97
CA CYS A 151 -15.15 1.48 3.84
C CYS A 151 -16.13 0.31 3.96
N GLY A 152 -17.32 0.38 3.33
CA GLY A 152 -18.34 -0.66 3.36
C GLY A 152 -19.07 -0.86 4.70
N ARG A 153 -18.76 -0.05 5.75
CA ARG A 153 -19.39 -0.17 7.08
C ARG A 153 -20.73 0.57 7.13
N PRO A 154 -21.64 0.19 8.04
CA PRO A 154 -22.92 0.90 8.22
C PRO A 154 -22.70 2.38 8.51
N VAL A 155 -23.53 3.24 7.92
CA VAL A 155 -23.62 4.67 8.24
C VAL A 155 -24.82 4.93 9.15
N GLN A 156 -24.72 5.97 9.97
CA GLN A 156 -25.77 6.36 10.93
C GLN A 156 -26.37 7.71 10.56
N PRO A 157 -27.68 7.92 10.75
CA PRO A 157 -28.28 9.25 10.64
C PRO A 157 -27.61 10.22 11.61
N ALA A 158 -27.24 11.40 11.10
CA ALA A 158 -26.69 12.48 11.91
C ALA A 158 -27.45 13.77 11.61
N ARG A 159 -27.87 14.45 12.68
CA ARG A 159 -28.52 15.77 12.61
C ARG A 159 -27.93 16.64 13.70
N GLU A 160 -27.20 17.67 13.30
CA GLU A 160 -26.59 18.60 14.25
C GLU A 160 -26.41 20.00 13.65
N GLU A 161 -26.36 21.01 14.51
CA GLU A 161 -25.91 22.34 14.10
C GLU A 161 -24.41 22.25 13.76
N ALA A 162 -24.03 22.84 12.63
CA ALA A 162 -22.65 22.77 12.15
C ALA A 162 -22.30 24.01 11.32
N TYR A 163 -20.98 24.21 11.16
CA TYR A 163 -20.44 25.16 10.20
C TYR A 163 -20.12 24.45 8.89
N PHE A 164 -20.40 25.12 7.77
CA PHE A 164 -20.19 24.61 6.42
C PHE A 164 -19.22 25.51 5.68
N PHE A 165 -18.27 24.88 4.95
CA PHE A 165 -17.36 25.57 4.04
C PHE A 165 -17.89 25.48 2.61
N ARG A 166 -17.88 26.60 1.87
CA ARG A 166 -18.41 26.74 0.51
C ARG A 166 -17.49 26.11 -0.54
N MET A 167 -17.44 24.78 -0.60
CA MET A 167 -16.66 24.02 -1.59
C MET A 167 -17.08 24.35 -3.01
N SER A 168 -18.39 24.48 -3.24
CA SER A 168 -19.00 24.77 -4.55
C SER A 168 -18.49 26.07 -5.18
N LYS A 169 -18.13 27.08 -4.35
CA LYS A 169 -17.56 28.36 -4.81
C LYS A 169 -16.22 28.19 -5.56
N TYR A 170 -15.42 27.22 -5.15
CA TYR A 170 -14.05 27.03 -5.64
C TYR A 170 -13.92 25.90 -6.67
N ALA A 171 -14.92 25.02 -6.78
CA ALA A 171 -14.87 23.85 -7.66
C ALA A 171 -14.54 24.16 -9.13
N PRO A 172 -15.14 25.22 -9.78
CA PRO A 172 -14.79 25.54 -11.16
C PRO A 172 -13.32 25.90 -11.34
N LYS A 173 -12.76 26.68 -10.40
CA LYS A 173 -11.34 27.09 -10.43
C LYS A 173 -10.40 25.91 -10.22
N LEU A 174 -10.79 24.94 -9.37
CA LEU A 174 -9.99 23.71 -9.19
C LEU A 174 -10.03 22.83 -10.43
N ILE A 175 -11.19 22.69 -11.09
CA ILE A 175 -11.32 21.95 -12.36
C ILE A 175 -10.41 22.55 -13.45
N GLU A 176 -10.42 23.87 -13.59
CA GLU A 176 -9.54 24.60 -14.51
C GLU A 176 -8.07 24.29 -14.19
N TYR A 177 -7.65 24.46 -12.93
CA TYR A 177 -6.29 24.18 -12.48
C TYR A 177 -5.84 22.74 -12.79
N ILE A 178 -6.67 21.74 -12.50
CA ILE A 178 -6.35 20.32 -12.75
C ILE A 178 -6.18 20.05 -14.27
N ASN A 179 -6.93 20.74 -15.11
CA ASN A 179 -6.81 20.61 -16.58
C ASN A 179 -5.55 21.28 -17.12
N GLU A 180 -5.15 22.40 -16.55
CA GLU A 180 -3.93 23.12 -16.93
C GLU A 180 -2.66 22.47 -16.38
N HIS A 181 -2.78 21.70 -15.27
CA HIS A 181 -1.68 21.02 -14.58
C HIS A 181 -1.86 19.50 -14.56
N PRO A 182 -1.58 18.80 -15.69
CA PRO A 182 -1.76 17.34 -15.78
C PRO A 182 -0.86 16.56 -14.84
N GLU A 183 0.24 17.16 -14.35
CA GLU A 183 1.17 16.60 -13.37
C GLU A 183 0.63 16.66 -11.93
N PHE A 184 -0.37 17.49 -11.64
CA PHE A 184 -0.83 17.77 -10.27
C PHE A 184 -1.31 16.53 -9.53
N ILE A 185 -2.13 15.68 -10.18
CA ILE A 185 -2.65 14.44 -9.58
C ILE A 185 -2.06 13.23 -10.29
N GLN A 186 -1.32 12.41 -9.55
CA GLN A 186 -0.73 11.18 -10.05
C GLN A 186 -1.10 9.99 -9.15
N PRO A 187 -1.25 8.78 -9.72
CA PRO A 187 -1.32 8.44 -11.16
C PRO A 187 -2.53 9.08 -11.87
N VAL A 188 -2.52 9.06 -13.20
CA VAL A 188 -3.62 9.64 -14.02
C VAL A 188 -4.97 8.97 -13.74
N SER A 189 -4.99 7.68 -13.36
CA SER A 189 -6.18 6.97 -12.93
C SER A 189 -6.88 7.69 -11.76
N ARG A 190 -6.12 8.20 -10.79
CA ARG A 190 -6.63 8.96 -9.65
C ARG A 190 -7.17 10.33 -10.06
N LYS A 191 -6.49 11.03 -11.00
CA LYS A 191 -7.04 12.26 -11.59
C LYS A 191 -8.42 12.02 -12.19
N ASN A 192 -8.55 10.98 -13.01
CA ASN A 192 -9.81 10.65 -13.67
C ASN A 192 -10.92 10.29 -12.67
N GLU A 193 -10.59 9.55 -11.63
CA GLU A 193 -11.51 9.21 -10.53
C GLU A 193 -12.02 10.47 -9.83
N MET A 194 -11.15 11.39 -9.44
CA MET A 194 -11.52 12.63 -8.76
C MET A 194 -12.35 13.55 -9.64
N MET A 195 -11.98 13.68 -10.90
CA MET A 195 -12.73 14.50 -11.88
C MET A 195 -14.14 13.95 -12.11
N ASN A 196 -14.24 12.65 -12.44
CA ASN A 196 -15.51 12.08 -12.90
C ASN A 196 -16.49 11.79 -11.75
N ASN A 197 -15.98 11.36 -10.58
CA ASN A 197 -16.84 10.93 -9.49
C ASN A 197 -17.22 12.06 -8.54
N PHE A 198 -16.42 13.14 -8.47
CA PHE A 198 -16.63 14.20 -7.47
C PHE A 198 -16.74 15.60 -8.07
N LEU A 199 -15.82 16.02 -8.93
CA LEU A 199 -15.76 17.41 -9.38
C LEU A 199 -16.79 17.73 -10.48
N LEU A 200 -16.89 16.91 -11.53
CA LEU A 200 -17.83 17.13 -12.62
C LEU A 200 -19.31 16.97 -12.24
N PRO A 201 -19.69 16.06 -11.33
CA PRO A 201 -21.04 16.02 -10.80
C PRO A 201 -21.43 17.22 -9.94
N GLY A 202 -20.46 18.02 -9.49
CA GLY A 202 -20.61 19.17 -8.62
C GLY A 202 -20.36 18.86 -7.15
N LEU A 203 -19.62 19.77 -6.48
CA LEU A 203 -19.31 19.66 -5.06
C LEU A 203 -20.43 20.26 -4.21
N GLN A 204 -20.77 19.57 -3.14
CA GLN A 204 -21.56 20.10 -2.04
C GLN A 204 -20.65 20.82 -1.03
N ASP A 205 -21.22 21.76 -0.27
CA ASP A 205 -20.50 22.44 0.79
C ASP A 205 -20.15 21.46 1.91
N LEU A 206 -18.94 21.60 2.45
CA LEU A 206 -18.38 20.67 3.41
C LEU A 206 -18.72 21.08 4.84
N CYS A 207 -19.25 20.16 5.64
CA CYS A 207 -19.37 20.36 7.09
C CYS A 207 -17.96 20.43 7.72
N VAL A 208 -17.63 21.53 8.39
CA VAL A 208 -16.28 21.78 8.96
C VAL A 208 -16.28 21.94 10.48
N SER A 209 -17.38 21.63 11.15
CA SER A 209 -17.42 21.55 12.62
C SER A 209 -18.35 20.45 13.12
N ARG A 210 -18.16 20.03 14.37
CA ARG A 210 -18.97 19.03 15.05
C ARG A 210 -19.32 19.50 16.46
N THR A 211 -20.47 19.01 16.97
CA THR A 211 -20.92 19.21 18.35
C THR A 211 -21.15 17.90 19.10
N SER A 212 -21.07 16.78 18.42
CA SER A 212 -21.36 15.44 18.96
C SER A 212 -20.24 14.81 19.76
N PHE A 213 -19.05 15.42 19.80
CA PHE A 213 -17.89 15.03 20.61
C PHE A 213 -17.07 16.26 20.99
N THR A 214 -16.13 16.10 21.94
CA THR A 214 -15.36 17.21 22.53
C THR A 214 -13.87 17.18 22.22
N TRP A 215 -13.33 16.02 21.81
CA TRP A 215 -11.92 15.87 21.49
C TRP A 215 -11.60 16.38 20.09
N GLY A 216 -11.26 17.65 20.00
CA GLY A 216 -10.92 18.38 18.78
C GLY A 216 -10.55 19.82 19.09
N ILE A 217 -10.14 20.59 18.07
CA ILE A 217 -9.77 22.01 18.24
C ILE A 217 -11.06 22.84 18.35
N PRO A 218 -11.29 23.55 19.48
CA PRO A 218 -12.49 24.34 19.67
C PRO A 218 -12.55 25.51 18.68
N VAL A 219 -13.74 25.80 18.15
CA VAL A 219 -13.98 27.05 17.40
C VAL A 219 -13.98 28.21 18.39
N GLU A 220 -13.01 29.10 18.28
CA GLU A 220 -12.72 30.14 19.30
C GLU A 220 -13.94 31.00 19.67
N PHE A 221 -14.72 31.41 18.67
CA PHE A 221 -15.91 32.26 18.84
C PHE A 221 -17.21 31.50 19.12
N ASP A 222 -17.21 30.15 19.02
CA ASP A 222 -18.35 29.27 19.33
C ASP A 222 -17.85 27.93 19.92
N PRO A 223 -17.41 27.91 21.20
CA PRO A 223 -16.75 26.76 21.83
C PRO A 223 -17.60 25.50 21.96
N LYS A 224 -18.87 25.54 21.58
CA LYS A 224 -19.71 24.33 21.48
C LYS A 224 -19.34 23.45 20.30
N HIS A 225 -18.64 24.02 19.31
CA HIS A 225 -18.19 23.36 18.13
C HIS A 225 -16.69 23.06 18.22
N VAL A 226 -16.31 21.87 17.78
CA VAL A 226 -14.92 21.54 17.48
C VAL A 226 -14.72 21.53 15.98
N THR A 227 -13.52 21.90 15.52
CA THR A 227 -13.15 21.88 14.10
C THR A 227 -13.21 20.46 13.57
N TYR A 228 -13.77 20.29 12.38
CA TYR A 228 -13.81 19.01 11.70
C TYR A 228 -12.40 18.53 11.30
N VAL A 229 -12.17 17.24 11.51
CA VAL A 229 -10.85 16.60 11.39
C VAL A 229 -10.09 16.93 10.11
N TRP A 230 -10.77 17.04 8.96
CA TRP A 230 -10.08 17.30 7.70
C TRP A 230 -9.60 18.75 7.53
N LEU A 231 -10.27 19.74 8.10
CA LEU A 231 -9.75 21.12 8.12
C LEU A 231 -8.54 21.21 9.08
N ASP A 232 -8.61 20.51 10.21
CA ASP A 232 -7.52 20.36 11.16
C ASP A 232 -6.33 19.62 10.51
N ALA A 233 -6.52 18.35 10.13
CA ALA A 233 -5.46 17.49 9.62
C ALA A 233 -4.75 18.08 8.39
N LEU A 234 -5.47 18.61 7.38
CA LEU A 234 -4.85 19.09 6.15
C LEU A 234 -3.98 20.34 6.35
N THR A 235 -4.29 21.19 7.32
CA THR A 235 -3.49 22.39 7.59
C THR A 235 -2.11 22.08 8.19
N ASN A 236 -1.85 20.82 8.62
CA ASN A 236 -0.52 20.42 9.10
C ASN A 236 0.59 20.72 8.08
N TYR A 237 0.30 20.59 6.77
CA TYR A 237 1.28 20.76 5.71
C TYR A 237 1.88 22.18 5.64
N ILE A 238 1.16 23.17 6.11
CA ILE A 238 1.65 24.55 6.18
C ILE A 238 2.07 24.93 7.60
N THR A 239 1.35 24.50 8.63
CA THR A 239 1.69 24.83 10.02
C THR A 239 3.01 24.18 10.46
N GLY A 240 3.31 22.98 9.98
CA GLY A 240 4.56 22.26 10.28
C GLY A 240 5.81 22.93 9.75
N ILE A 241 5.69 23.82 8.77
CA ILE A 241 6.77 24.66 8.24
C ILE A 241 6.66 26.14 8.66
N GLY A 242 5.73 26.45 9.61
CA GLY A 242 5.64 27.79 10.20
C GLY A 242 4.79 28.78 9.42
N TYR A 243 3.70 28.32 8.80
CA TYR A 243 2.66 29.22 8.30
C TYR A 243 2.01 29.98 9.44
N ASP A 244 1.86 31.28 9.32
CA ASP A 244 1.13 32.13 10.23
C ASP A 244 -0.03 32.82 9.50
N CYS A 245 -1.24 32.70 10.07
CA CYS A 245 -2.46 33.25 9.48
C CYS A 245 -2.48 34.79 9.43
N ASP A 246 -1.72 35.43 10.33
CA ASP A 246 -1.57 36.89 10.41
C ASP A 246 -0.47 37.43 9.47
N GLY A 247 0.26 36.54 8.76
CA GLY A 247 1.24 36.90 7.76
C GLY A 247 2.70 36.89 8.23
N GLU A 248 2.95 36.64 9.52
CA GLU A 248 4.31 36.56 10.09
C GLU A 248 4.92 35.15 9.90
N HIS A 249 4.97 34.71 8.64
CA HIS A 249 5.44 33.37 8.28
C HIS A 249 6.92 33.14 8.64
N ASP A 250 7.22 31.93 9.14
CA ASP A 250 8.59 31.44 9.35
C ASP A 250 9.37 31.37 8.01
N GLU A 251 10.69 31.47 8.11
CA GLU A 251 11.60 31.34 6.96
C GLU A 251 11.46 29.97 6.25
N LYS A 252 11.10 28.91 6.96
CA LYS A 252 10.84 27.60 6.37
C LYS A 252 9.62 27.65 5.46
N PHE A 253 8.52 28.28 5.87
CA PHE A 253 7.36 28.44 5.02
C PHE A 253 7.70 29.21 3.75
N LYS A 254 8.39 30.34 3.87
CA LYS A 254 8.81 31.17 2.73
C LYS A 254 9.73 30.42 1.77
N LYS A 255 10.55 29.50 2.29
CA LYS A 255 11.53 28.75 1.51
C LYS A 255 10.92 27.52 0.82
N TYR A 256 10.09 26.74 1.53
CA TYR A 256 9.66 25.42 1.09
C TYR A 256 8.24 25.38 0.53
N TRP A 257 7.36 26.36 0.88
CA TRP A 257 6.02 26.36 0.30
C TRP A 257 6.03 27.02 -1.11
N PRO A 258 5.31 26.50 -2.12
CA PRO A 258 4.44 25.33 -2.09
C PRO A 258 5.20 24.00 -2.10
N ALA A 259 4.59 22.97 -1.50
CA ALA A 259 5.14 21.62 -1.47
C ALA A 259 5.38 21.09 -2.88
N ASP A 260 6.52 20.39 -3.08
CA ASP A 260 6.84 19.72 -4.34
C ASP A 260 6.05 18.43 -4.49
N LEU A 261 5.82 17.70 -3.38
CA LEU A 261 5.12 16.42 -3.39
C LEU A 261 4.38 16.18 -2.08
N HIS A 262 3.05 15.97 -2.16
CA HIS A 262 2.28 15.29 -1.15
C HIS A 262 2.12 13.82 -1.56
N LEU A 263 2.70 12.90 -0.78
CA LEU A 263 2.63 11.46 -1.00
C LEU A 263 1.64 10.88 0.01
N ILE A 264 0.58 10.25 -0.49
CA ILE A 264 -0.57 9.83 0.32
C ILE A 264 -1.15 8.51 -0.18
N GLY A 265 -1.87 7.78 0.69
CA GLY A 265 -2.65 6.62 0.28
C GLY A 265 -3.82 6.98 -0.64
N LYS A 266 -4.12 6.13 -1.61
CA LYS A 266 -5.22 6.34 -2.57
C LYS A 266 -6.60 6.49 -1.91
N ASP A 267 -6.78 5.97 -0.70
CA ASP A 267 -8.02 6.02 0.09
C ASP A 267 -8.36 7.43 0.60
N ILE A 268 -7.35 8.28 0.74
CA ILE A 268 -7.54 9.67 1.19
C ILE A 268 -7.23 10.72 0.12
N ILE A 269 -7.10 10.28 -1.15
CA ILE A 269 -6.72 11.17 -2.25
C ILE A 269 -7.75 12.28 -2.48
N ARG A 270 -9.05 12.02 -2.26
CA ARG A 270 -10.11 13.02 -2.37
C ARG A 270 -9.86 14.22 -1.48
N PHE A 271 -9.43 14.00 -0.24
CA PHE A 271 -9.17 15.08 0.72
C PHE A 271 -7.96 15.92 0.31
N HIS A 272 -6.94 15.32 -0.28
CA HIS A 272 -5.70 15.99 -0.67
C HIS A 272 -5.75 16.64 -2.05
N THR A 273 -6.65 16.21 -2.92
CA THR A 273 -6.76 16.74 -4.29
C THR A 273 -8.01 17.59 -4.52
N ILE A 274 -8.98 17.57 -3.59
CA ILE A 274 -10.18 18.39 -3.66
C ILE A 274 -10.25 19.33 -2.45
N TYR A 275 -10.29 18.81 -1.19
CA TYR A 275 -10.49 19.66 0.00
C TYR A 275 -9.28 20.56 0.23
N TRP A 276 -8.09 20.00 0.28
CA TRP A 276 -6.88 20.74 0.54
C TRP A 276 -6.61 21.87 -0.47
N PRO A 277 -6.63 21.63 -1.79
CA PRO A 277 -6.49 22.70 -2.77
C PRO A 277 -7.53 23.82 -2.62
N ILE A 278 -8.78 23.46 -2.32
CA ILE A 278 -9.85 24.44 -2.14
C ILE A 278 -9.63 25.29 -0.88
N PHE A 279 -9.18 24.69 0.25
CA PHE A 279 -8.80 25.46 1.43
C PHE A 279 -7.64 26.43 1.14
N LEU A 280 -6.64 25.99 0.40
CA LEU A 280 -5.52 26.85 -0.02
C LEU A 280 -5.97 27.99 -0.92
N MET A 281 -6.86 27.72 -1.88
CA MET A 281 -7.46 28.76 -2.73
C MET A 281 -8.21 29.81 -1.91
N ALA A 282 -8.98 29.38 -0.90
CA ALA A 282 -9.69 30.27 0.01
C ALA A 282 -8.74 31.10 0.89
N LEU A 283 -7.62 30.54 1.28
CA LEU A 283 -6.55 31.24 2.01
C LEU A 283 -5.70 32.15 1.14
N GLY A 284 -5.82 32.08 -0.21
CA GLY A 284 -5.00 32.81 -1.16
C GLY A 284 -3.58 32.29 -1.28
N LEU A 285 -3.37 31.00 -0.96
CA LEU A 285 -2.06 30.33 -1.02
C LEU A 285 -1.88 29.54 -2.33
N PRO A 286 -0.64 29.41 -2.83
CA PRO A 286 -0.35 28.56 -3.97
C PRO A 286 -0.60 27.08 -3.62
N LEU A 287 -1.00 26.28 -4.62
CA LEU A 287 -1.24 24.86 -4.46
C LEU A 287 0.06 24.05 -4.47
N PRO A 288 0.09 22.84 -3.87
CA PRO A 288 1.19 21.90 -4.04
C PRO A 288 1.42 21.60 -5.51
N LYS A 289 2.67 21.33 -5.90
CA LYS A 289 3.00 21.04 -7.31
C LYS A 289 2.47 19.67 -7.73
N GLN A 290 2.50 18.70 -6.83
CA GLN A 290 2.06 17.33 -7.11
C GLN A 290 1.48 16.64 -5.89
N VAL A 291 0.42 15.85 -6.10
CA VAL A 291 -0.13 14.89 -5.14
C VAL A 291 -0.05 13.51 -5.78
N PHE A 292 0.67 12.59 -5.14
CA PHE A 292 0.79 11.20 -5.57
C PHE A 292 -0.01 10.29 -4.65
N GLY A 293 -1.09 9.71 -5.19
CA GLY A 293 -1.91 8.73 -4.49
C GLY A 293 -1.38 7.32 -4.71
N HIS A 294 -0.54 6.84 -3.80
CA HIS A 294 0.04 5.50 -3.92
C HIS A 294 -1.01 4.40 -3.70
N PRO A 295 -0.87 3.22 -4.36
CA PRO A 295 -1.75 2.08 -4.19
C PRO A 295 -1.60 1.43 -2.80
N TRP A 296 -2.48 0.47 -2.49
CA TRP A 296 -2.42 -0.28 -1.24
C TRP A 296 -1.42 -1.42 -1.29
N LEU A 297 -0.80 -1.69 -0.15
CA LEU A 297 -0.09 -2.93 0.10
C LEU A 297 -1.05 -3.93 0.74
N LEU A 298 -1.34 -5.01 0.02
CA LEU A 298 -2.25 -6.06 0.42
C LEU A 298 -1.47 -7.23 1.05
N GLN A 299 -2.09 -7.96 1.96
CA GLN A 299 -1.57 -9.24 2.42
C GLN A 299 -2.38 -10.38 1.82
N GLY A 300 -1.72 -11.26 1.04
CA GLY A 300 -2.43 -12.30 0.31
C GLY A 300 -3.53 -11.68 -0.56
N ASP A 301 -4.74 -12.16 -0.43
CA ASP A 301 -5.87 -11.82 -1.29
C ASP A 301 -6.66 -10.58 -0.84
N GLY A 302 -6.16 -9.80 0.14
CA GLY A 302 -6.98 -8.71 0.60
C GLY A 302 -6.35 -7.63 1.46
N LYS A 303 -7.14 -6.57 1.71
CA LYS A 303 -6.76 -5.46 2.57
C LYS A 303 -6.52 -5.95 4.00
N MET A 304 -5.40 -5.53 4.61
CA MET A 304 -5.08 -5.82 6.01
C MET A 304 -6.14 -5.27 6.96
N SER A 305 -6.62 -6.12 7.87
CA SER A 305 -7.61 -5.73 8.87
C SER A 305 -7.36 -6.47 10.17
N LYS A 306 -7.41 -5.74 11.31
CA LYS A 306 -7.26 -6.35 12.64
C LYS A 306 -8.33 -7.42 12.91
N SER A 307 -9.55 -7.22 12.41
CA SER A 307 -10.65 -8.19 12.56
C SER A 307 -10.45 -9.48 11.78
N LYS A 308 -9.65 -9.46 10.72
CA LYS A 308 -9.28 -10.64 9.92
C LYS A 308 -8.03 -11.35 10.45
N GLY A 309 -7.30 -10.78 11.41
CA GLY A 309 -6.05 -11.34 11.92
C GLY A 309 -4.90 -11.38 10.89
N ASN A 310 -5.03 -10.66 9.78
CA ASN A 310 -4.07 -10.66 8.67
C ASN A 310 -3.18 -9.41 8.65
N VAL A 311 -2.97 -8.75 9.78
CA VAL A 311 -2.15 -7.53 9.85
C VAL A 311 -0.68 -7.91 10.02
N LEU A 312 0.18 -7.37 9.15
CA LEU A 312 1.63 -7.43 9.29
C LEU A 312 2.16 -6.11 9.86
N TYR A 313 3.06 -6.21 10.81
CA TYR A 313 3.71 -5.05 11.43
C TYR A 313 5.18 -4.98 11.04
N ALA A 314 5.69 -3.75 10.88
CA ALA A 314 7.06 -3.54 10.42
C ALA A 314 8.10 -4.10 11.39
N ASP A 315 7.93 -3.93 12.70
CA ASP A 315 8.84 -4.46 13.71
C ASP A 315 8.92 -5.99 13.66
N THR A 316 7.79 -6.67 13.53
CA THR A 316 7.76 -8.14 13.32
C THR A 316 8.56 -8.54 12.08
N LEU A 317 8.37 -7.84 10.94
CA LEU A 317 9.11 -8.15 9.72
C LEU A 317 10.60 -7.84 9.85
N VAL A 318 10.97 -6.77 10.56
CA VAL A 318 12.37 -6.41 10.83
C VAL A 318 13.06 -7.48 11.68
N ASP A 319 12.38 -8.07 12.66
CA ASP A 319 12.91 -9.17 13.48
C ASP A 319 13.25 -10.42 12.65
N PHE A 320 12.49 -10.69 11.58
CA PHE A 320 12.74 -11.82 10.67
C PHE A 320 13.80 -11.51 9.61
N PHE A 321 13.75 -10.34 8.99
CA PHE A 321 14.47 -10.06 7.76
C PHE A 321 15.50 -8.93 7.86
N GLY A 322 15.42 -8.10 8.90
CA GLY A 322 16.21 -6.86 9.03
C GLY A 322 15.60 -5.69 8.25
N VAL A 323 16.00 -4.47 8.65
CA VAL A 323 15.39 -3.21 8.17
C VAL A 323 15.47 -3.08 6.65
N ASP A 324 16.67 -3.21 6.07
CA ASP A 324 16.86 -2.98 4.63
C ASP A 324 16.16 -4.01 3.75
N ALA A 325 16.02 -5.26 4.21
CA ALA A 325 15.23 -6.25 3.49
C ALA A 325 13.73 -5.89 3.50
N VAL A 326 13.20 -5.43 4.63
CA VAL A 326 11.81 -4.96 4.71
C VAL A 326 11.60 -3.72 3.83
N ARG A 327 12.54 -2.76 3.83
CA ARG A 327 12.52 -1.61 2.91
C ARG A 327 12.47 -2.07 1.45
N TYR A 328 13.35 -3.02 1.08
CA TYR A 328 13.37 -3.60 -0.26
C TYR A 328 12.01 -4.20 -0.64
N PHE A 329 11.42 -5.03 0.22
CA PHE A 329 10.13 -5.68 -0.06
C PHE A 329 9.02 -4.67 -0.32
N VAL A 330 8.82 -3.71 0.57
CA VAL A 330 7.74 -2.74 0.45
C VAL A 330 7.94 -1.76 -0.72
N LEU A 331 9.17 -1.51 -1.13
CA LEU A 331 9.46 -0.63 -2.27
C LEU A 331 9.43 -1.37 -3.60
N HIS A 332 9.89 -2.63 -3.64
CA HIS A 332 10.00 -3.42 -4.87
C HIS A 332 8.65 -4.01 -5.30
N GLU A 333 7.84 -4.50 -4.33
CA GLU A 333 6.57 -5.19 -4.62
C GLU A 333 5.38 -4.24 -4.85
N MET A 334 5.63 -2.92 -4.90
CA MET A 334 4.59 -1.92 -5.10
C MET A 334 4.65 -1.32 -6.50
N PRO A 335 3.77 -1.76 -7.42
CA PRO A 335 3.62 -1.13 -8.73
C PRO A 335 3.19 0.34 -8.61
N PHE A 336 3.44 1.13 -9.67
CA PHE A 336 3.12 2.57 -9.66
C PHE A 336 1.62 2.89 -9.53
N ASP A 337 0.74 2.09 -10.11
CA ASP A 337 -0.70 2.39 -10.22
C ASP A 337 -1.60 1.29 -9.61
N ASN A 338 -1.12 0.06 -9.54
CA ASN A 338 -1.86 -1.10 -9.03
C ASN A 338 -1.45 -1.47 -7.61
N ASP A 339 -2.36 -2.12 -6.88
CA ASP A 339 -2.07 -2.62 -5.54
C ASP A 339 -0.97 -3.68 -5.59
N GLY A 340 -0.09 -3.64 -4.60
CA GLY A 340 0.96 -4.62 -4.40
C GLY A 340 0.55 -5.67 -3.38
N VAL A 341 1.18 -6.84 -3.44
CA VAL A 341 0.92 -7.94 -2.51
C VAL A 341 2.20 -8.30 -1.77
N ILE A 342 2.08 -8.55 -0.47
CA ILE A 342 3.17 -9.03 0.37
C ILE A 342 2.72 -10.30 1.11
N THR A 343 3.52 -11.38 1.01
CA THR A 343 3.33 -12.62 1.75
C THR A 343 4.65 -13.09 2.34
N TRP A 344 4.61 -13.97 3.33
CA TRP A 344 5.82 -14.53 3.92
C TRP A 344 6.64 -15.31 2.88
N GLU A 345 5.97 -16.05 2.00
CA GLU A 345 6.59 -16.82 0.92
C GLU A 345 7.32 -15.91 -0.06
N LEU A 346 6.66 -14.83 -0.49
CA LEU A 346 7.25 -13.85 -1.41
C LEU A 346 8.46 -13.16 -0.78
N MET A 347 8.37 -12.78 0.51
CA MET A 347 9.51 -12.16 1.21
C MET A 347 10.70 -13.10 1.30
N VAL A 348 10.49 -14.39 1.62
CA VAL A 348 11.57 -15.41 1.65
C VAL A 348 12.12 -15.63 0.23
N GLU A 349 11.28 -15.67 -0.79
CA GLU A 349 11.72 -15.77 -2.18
C GLU A 349 12.64 -14.59 -2.56
N ARG A 350 12.22 -13.35 -2.28
CA ARG A 350 13.04 -12.16 -2.55
C ARG A 350 14.32 -12.13 -1.75
N MET A 351 14.26 -12.52 -0.47
CA MET A 351 15.47 -12.67 0.36
C MET A 351 16.48 -13.61 -0.27
N ASN A 352 16.04 -14.76 -0.76
CA ASN A 352 16.89 -15.79 -1.32
C ASN A 352 17.36 -15.47 -2.74
N SER A 353 16.43 -15.06 -3.63
CA SER A 353 16.74 -14.83 -5.05
C SER A 353 17.48 -13.51 -5.28
N ASP A 354 16.95 -12.42 -4.75
CA ASP A 354 17.46 -11.10 -5.08
C ASP A 354 18.56 -10.67 -4.12
N LEU A 355 18.27 -10.69 -2.80
CA LEU A 355 19.20 -10.15 -1.82
C LEU A 355 20.38 -11.08 -1.54
N ALA A 356 20.16 -12.37 -1.31
CA ALA A 356 21.24 -13.31 -1.02
C ALA A 356 21.99 -13.74 -2.30
N ASN A 357 21.28 -14.15 -3.38
CA ASN A 357 21.93 -14.67 -4.57
C ASN A 357 22.45 -13.58 -5.51
N ILE A 358 21.57 -12.66 -5.96
CA ILE A 358 21.97 -11.66 -6.97
C ILE A 358 22.93 -10.66 -6.35
N LEU A 359 22.63 -10.10 -5.17
CA LEU A 359 23.43 -9.05 -4.55
C LEU A 359 24.52 -9.60 -3.63
N GLY A 360 24.15 -10.32 -2.58
CA GLY A 360 25.07 -10.74 -1.51
C GLY A 360 26.18 -11.67 -2.02
N ASN A 361 25.82 -12.65 -2.85
CA ASN A 361 26.76 -13.58 -3.43
C ASN A 361 27.72 -12.91 -4.42
N LEU A 362 27.23 -11.94 -5.22
CA LEU A 362 28.09 -11.17 -6.13
C LEU A 362 29.17 -10.41 -5.37
N VAL A 363 28.81 -9.67 -4.32
CA VAL A 363 29.75 -8.91 -3.48
C VAL A 363 30.77 -9.87 -2.84
N ASN A 364 30.29 -10.93 -2.19
CA ASN A 364 31.15 -11.91 -1.52
C ASN A 364 32.13 -12.56 -2.48
N ARG A 365 31.67 -13.04 -3.66
CA ARG A 365 32.55 -13.66 -4.67
C ARG A 365 33.59 -12.68 -5.19
N THR A 366 33.24 -11.43 -5.46
CA THR A 366 34.16 -10.41 -5.96
C THR A 366 35.26 -10.11 -4.93
N VAL A 367 34.88 -9.83 -3.67
CA VAL A 367 35.83 -9.56 -2.58
C VAL A 367 36.71 -10.76 -2.31
N SER A 368 36.12 -11.97 -2.26
CA SER A 368 36.90 -13.21 -2.00
C SER A 368 37.90 -13.52 -3.10
N MET A 369 37.53 -13.34 -4.37
CA MET A 369 38.46 -13.56 -5.50
C MET A 369 39.58 -12.50 -5.55
N THR A 370 39.25 -11.23 -5.25
CA THR A 370 40.24 -10.15 -5.15
C THR A 370 41.25 -10.44 -4.05
N ASN A 371 40.81 -10.89 -2.88
CA ASN A 371 41.74 -11.32 -1.81
C ASN A 371 42.58 -12.50 -2.23
N LYS A 372 41.98 -13.54 -2.82
CA LYS A 372 42.64 -14.77 -3.18
C LYS A 372 43.74 -14.56 -4.25
N TYR A 373 43.48 -13.73 -5.25
CA TYR A 373 44.35 -13.62 -6.43
C TYR A 373 45.28 -12.40 -6.38
N PHE A 374 44.89 -11.34 -5.66
CA PHE A 374 45.63 -10.07 -5.61
C PHE A 374 45.84 -9.53 -4.19
N GLY A 375 45.68 -10.35 -3.14
CA GLY A 375 45.86 -9.91 -1.75
C GLY A 375 44.95 -8.73 -1.33
N GLY A 376 43.77 -8.66 -1.92
CA GLY A 376 42.79 -7.63 -1.68
C GLY A 376 42.93 -6.35 -2.52
N VAL A 377 44.02 -6.21 -3.28
CA VAL A 377 44.28 -5.01 -4.09
C VAL A 377 43.48 -5.06 -5.40
N VAL A 378 42.79 -3.97 -5.71
CA VAL A 378 42.02 -3.79 -6.95
C VAL A 378 42.78 -2.86 -7.88
N GLU A 379 43.14 -3.38 -9.06
CA GLU A 379 43.85 -2.62 -10.08
C GLU A 379 43.30 -2.87 -11.47
N ASN A 380 43.06 -1.81 -12.23
CA ASN A 380 42.75 -1.93 -13.66
C ASN A 380 44.04 -2.02 -14.46
N ARG A 381 44.23 -3.13 -15.15
CA ARG A 381 45.38 -3.37 -16.06
C ARG A 381 45.01 -3.05 -17.53
N ASN A 382 43.78 -2.56 -17.79
CA ASN A 382 43.31 -2.15 -19.10
C ASN A 382 43.40 -3.21 -20.20
N VAL A 383 43.31 -4.50 -19.83
CA VAL A 383 43.20 -5.61 -20.80
C VAL A 383 41.73 -5.85 -21.06
N CYS A 384 41.17 -5.13 -22.04
CA CYS A 384 39.75 -5.09 -22.34
C CYS A 384 39.36 -6.08 -23.44
N GLU A 385 38.16 -6.61 -23.35
CA GLU A 385 37.46 -7.45 -24.34
C GLU A 385 36.06 -6.89 -24.60
N GLU A 386 35.36 -7.33 -25.65
CA GLU A 386 34.02 -6.83 -26.04
C GLU A 386 32.99 -6.95 -24.90
N VAL A 387 33.06 -8.01 -24.11
CA VAL A 387 32.17 -8.24 -22.96
C VAL A 387 32.27 -7.15 -21.87
N ASP A 388 33.41 -6.44 -21.79
CA ASP A 388 33.62 -5.34 -20.85
C ASP A 388 32.81 -4.13 -21.28
N GLU A 389 32.76 -3.84 -22.57
CA GLU A 389 32.01 -2.70 -23.11
C GLU A 389 30.48 -2.92 -22.96
N ASP A 390 30.01 -4.16 -23.13
CA ASP A 390 28.61 -4.51 -22.85
C ASP A 390 28.26 -4.33 -21.36
N LEU A 391 29.12 -4.76 -20.43
CA LEU A 391 28.94 -4.49 -19.00
C LEU A 391 28.84 -2.99 -18.71
N LYS A 392 29.80 -2.20 -19.21
CA LYS A 392 29.84 -0.75 -19.01
C LYS A 392 28.59 -0.07 -19.56
N SER A 393 28.16 -0.43 -20.76
CA SER A 393 26.96 0.11 -21.40
C SER A 393 25.70 -0.15 -20.53
N VAL A 394 25.50 -1.40 -20.08
CA VAL A 394 24.34 -1.75 -19.24
C VAL A 394 24.37 -1.01 -17.91
N VAL A 395 25.54 -0.84 -17.28
CA VAL A 395 25.67 -0.12 -16.01
C VAL A 395 25.32 1.35 -16.18
N LEU A 396 25.88 2.02 -17.19
CA LEU A 396 25.62 3.44 -17.42
C LEU A 396 24.16 3.72 -17.86
N GLU A 397 23.59 2.83 -18.67
CA GLU A 397 22.18 2.88 -19.05
C GLU A 397 21.24 2.73 -17.84
N ALA A 398 21.58 1.81 -16.91
CA ALA A 398 20.80 1.61 -15.69
C ALA A 398 20.80 2.85 -14.78
N VAL A 399 21.92 3.59 -14.70
CA VAL A 399 21.98 4.88 -13.98
C VAL A 399 20.97 5.87 -14.57
N GLN A 400 20.97 6.06 -15.88
CA GLN A 400 20.06 6.99 -16.56
C GLN A 400 18.60 6.56 -16.37
N LYS A 401 18.28 5.29 -16.56
CA LYS A 401 16.93 4.74 -16.36
C LYS A 401 16.46 4.87 -14.92
N THR A 402 17.35 4.67 -13.95
CA THR A 402 17.02 4.86 -12.53
C THR A 402 16.61 6.31 -12.27
N ASP A 403 17.37 7.30 -12.78
CA ASP A 403 17.04 8.71 -12.63
C ASP A 403 15.70 9.08 -13.29
N GLU A 404 15.45 8.59 -14.50
CA GLU A 404 14.17 8.78 -15.19
C GLU A 404 12.99 8.22 -14.39
N LYS A 405 13.13 7.01 -13.84
CA LYS A 405 12.08 6.37 -13.04
C LYS A 405 11.82 7.12 -11.74
N MET A 406 12.88 7.52 -11.03
CA MET A 406 12.77 8.28 -9.78
C MET A 406 12.11 9.64 -10.00
N ASN A 407 12.43 10.35 -11.09
CA ASN A 407 11.80 11.61 -11.44
C ASN A 407 10.31 11.48 -11.81
N ARG A 408 9.84 10.26 -12.09
CA ARG A 408 8.44 9.92 -12.34
C ARG A 408 7.79 9.17 -11.17
N LEU A 409 8.40 9.13 -10.00
CA LEU A 409 7.95 8.43 -8.78
C LEU A 409 7.76 6.91 -8.96
N ARG A 410 8.40 6.30 -9.96
CA ARG A 410 8.32 4.86 -10.26
C ARG A 410 9.42 4.10 -9.52
N VAL A 411 9.31 4.08 -8.20
CA VAL A 411 10.36 3.60 -7.29
C VAL A 411 10.66 2.11 -7.49
N ALA A 412 9.65 1.25 -7.62
CA ALA A 412 9.86 -0.18 -7.88
C ALA A 412 10.60 -0.44 -9.20
N ASP A 413 10.24 0.31 -10.25
CA ASP A 413 10.92 0.24 -11.55
C ASP A 413 12.40 0.69 -11.43
N ALA A 414 12.68 1.75 -10.64
CA ALA A 414 14.03 2.23 -10.40
C ALA A 414 14.90 1.17 -9.69
N ILE A 415 14.37 0.51 -8.67
CA ILE A 415 15.04 -0.60 -7.98
C ILE A 415 15.35 -1.73 -8.98
N SER A 416 14.40 -2.04 -9.86
CA SER A 416 14.57 -3.08 -10.88
C SER A 416 15.74 -2.76 -11.84
N GLU A 417 15.91 -1.48 -12.23
CA GLU A 417 17.06 -1.04 -13.05
C GLU A 417 18.38 -1.15 -12.28
N ILE A 418 18.42 -0.81 -10.99
CA ILE A 418 19.61 -1.01 -10.16
C ILE A 418 19.97 -2.50 -10.08
N PHE A 419 19.00 -3.39 -9.89
CA PHE A 419 19.24 -4.83 -9.86
C PHE A 419 19.67 -5.39 -11.21
N ASN A 420 19.39 -4.73 -12.33
CA ASN A 420 19.95 -5.08 -13.64
C ASN A 420 21.48 -4.93 -13.67
N ILE A 421 22.05 -3.96 -12.97
CA ILE A 421 23.50 -3.83 -12.79
C ILE A 421 24.06 -5.10 -12.15
N PHE A 422 23.48 -5.57 -11.06
CA PHE A 422 23.95 -6.74 -10.34
C PHE A 422 23.75 -8.04 -11.14
N ARG A 423 22.61 -8.18 -11.84
CA ARG A 423 22.36 -9.32 -12.74
C ARG A 423 23.38 -9.36 -13.88
N ARG A 424 23.65 -8.20 -14.53
CA ARG A 424 24.64 -8.12 -15.60
C ARG A 424 26.05 -8.41 -15.08
N SER A 425 26.40 -7.95 -13.88
CA SER A 425 27.68 -8.23 -13.23
C SER A 425 27.86 -9.72 -12.92
N ASN A 426 26.82 -10.41 -12.43
CA ASN A 426 26.86 -11.87 -12.26
C ASN A 426 27.08 -12.59 -13.60
N LYS A 427 26.33 -12.22 -14.65
CA LYS A 427 26.50 -12.77 -15.98
C LYS A 427 27.92 -12.53 -16.53
N TYR A 428 28.45 -11.32 -16.34
CA TYR A 428 29.84 -10.98 -16.72
C TYR A 428 30.87 -11.84 -15.99
N MET A 429 30.66 -12.11 -14.70
CA MET A 429 31.52 -13.02 -13.95
C MET A 429 31.49 -14.44 -14.50
N ASP A 430 30.34 -14.93 -14.96
CA ASP A 430 30.20 -16.27 -15.54
C ASP A 430 30.77 -16.33 -16.98
N GLU A 431 30.64 -15.26 -17.77
CA GLU A 431 31.23 -15.15 -19.13
C GLU A 431 32.77 -15.07 -19.11
N THR A 432 33.32 -14.30 -18.18
CA THR A 432 34.79 -14.09 -18.07
C THR A 432 35.50 -15.17 -17.30
N MET A 433 34.80 -15.98 -16.51
CA MET A 433 35.31 -17.08 -15.70
C MET A 433 36.62 -16.73 -14.95
N PRO A 434 36.63 -15.80 -13.97
CA PRO A 434 37.82 -15.35 -13.25
C PRO A 434 38.62 -16.51 -12.64
N TRP A 435 37.97 -17.57 -12.20
CA TRP A 435 38.60 -18.77 -11.66
C TRP A 435 39.37 -19.60 -12.70
N ALA A 436 39.03 -19.47 -13.99
CA ALA A 436 39.78 -20.07 -15.09
C ALA A 436 40.96 -19.19 -15.50
N LEU A 437 40.72 -17.84 -15.60
CA LEU A 437 41.80 -16.89 -15.85
C LEU A 437 42.94 -16.99 -14.83
N ALA A 438 42.59 -17.22 -13.56
CA ALA A 438 43.55 -17.35 -12.45
C ALA A 438 44.50 -18.56 -12.57
N LYS A 439 44.25 -19.52 -13.47
CA LYS A 439 45.11 -20.69 -13.69
C LYS A 439 46.22 -20.42 -14.71
N ASP A 440 46.14 -19.32 -15.45
CA ASP A 440 47.08 -18.93 -16.48
C ASP A 440 47.75 -17.59 -16.10
N GLU A 441 49.04 -17.65 -15.75
CA GLU A 441 49.79 -16.46 -15.34
C GLU A 441 49.91 -15.42 -16.47
N ALA A 442 49.83 -15.83 -17.74
CA ALA A 442 49.79 -14.91 -18.88
C ALA A 442 48.50 -14.08 -18.96
N ARG A 443 47.43 -14.54 -18.32
CA ARG A 443 46.13 -13.88 -18.28
C ARG A 443 45.86 -13.11 -16.97
N LYS A 444 46.84 -12.94 -16.12
CA LYS A 444 46.72 -12.30 -14.82
C LYS A 444 46.27 -10.82 -14.93
N ASP A 445 46.79 -10.08 -15.91
CA ASP A 445 46.37 -8.71 -16.16
C ASP A 445 44.90 -8.61 -16.63
N ARG A 446 44.48 -9.60 -17.43
CA ARG A 446 43.05 -9.72 -17.78
C ARG A 446 42.17 -9.98 -16.56
N LEU A 447 42.57 -10.89 -15.69
CA LEU A 447 41.89 -11.18 -14.42
C LEU A 447 41.77 -9.93 -13.55
N ALA A 448 42.86 -9.15 -13.44
CA ALA A 448 42.82 -7.89 -12.67
C ALA A 448 41.79 -6.90 -13.25
N THR A 449 41.76 -6.72 -14.58
CA THR A 449 40.75 -5.89 -15.25
C THR A 449 39.33 -6.37 -15.00
N VAL A 450 39.09 -7.70 -15.06
CA VAL A 450 37.77 -8.29 -14.78
C VAL A 450 37.31 -7.99 -13.34
N LEU A 451 38.17 -8.20 -12.35
CA LEU A 451 37.81 -7.91 -10.94
C LEU A 451 37.64 -6.42 -10.69
N TYR A 452 38.41 -5.55 -11.36
CA TYR A 452 38.21 -4.11 -11.32
C TYR A 452 36.81 -3.72 -11.86
N ASN A 453 36.42 -4.23 -13.03
CA ASN A 453 35.15 -3.96 -13.67
C ASN A 453 33.98 -4.43 -12.79
N LEU A 454 34.08 -5.59 -12.14
CA LEU A 454 33.09 -6.05 -11.18
C LEU A 454 32.99 -5.12 -9.96
N THR A 455 34.14 -4.73 -9.39
CA THR A 455 34.20 -3.81 -8.24
C THR A 455 33.57 -2.45 -8.58
N GLU A 456 33.89 -1.90 -9.76
CA GLU A 456 33.35 -0.65 -10.25
C GLU A 456 31.81 -0.73 -10.44
N SER A 457 31.32 -1.77 -11.11
CA SER A 457 29.89 -1.98 -11.32
C SER A 457 29.12 -2.09 -10.00
N ILE A 458 29.66 -2.83 -9.04
CA ILE A 458 29.06 -2.98 -7.71
C ILE A 458 29.09 -1.65 -6.95
N THR A 459 30.16 -0.86 -7.08
CA THR A 459 30.26 0.47 -6.45
C THR A 459 29.16 1.42 -6.97
N ILE A 460 28.93 1.45 -8.29
CA ILE A 460 27.86 2.26 -8.89
C ILE A 460 26.51 1.76 -8.42
N GLY A 461 26.23 0.46 -8.52
CA GLY A 461 24.97 -0.12 -8.09
C GLY A 461 24.67 0.07 -6.61
N ALA A 462 25.67 -0.11 -5.73
CA ALA A 462 25.55 0.13 -4.30
C ALA A 462 25.29 1.62 -3.98
N SER A 463 25.94 2.53 -4.70
CA SER A 463 25.73 3.97 -4.52
C SER A 463 24.30 4.38 -4.89
N LEU A 464 23.74 3.86 -6.00
CA LEU A 464 22.32 4.05 -6.36
C LEU A 464 21.37 3.43 -5.32
N LEU A 465 21.75 2.29 -4.74
CA LEU A 465 20.94 1.55 -3.76
C LEU A 465 20.80 2.29 -2.43
N TYR A 466 21.64 3.29 -2.15
CA TYR A 466 21.68 4.03 -0.89
C TYR A 466 20.33 4.66 -0.51
N SER A 467 19.61 5.20 -1.47
CA SER A 467 18.29 5.81 -1.22
C SER A 467 17.22 4.79 -0.80
N PHE A 468 17.40 3.51 -1.10
CA PHE A 468 16.41 2.44 -0.85
C PHE A 468 16.82 1.55 0.33
N MET A 469 18.11 1.19 0.41
CA MET A 469 18.70 0.27 1.38
C MET A 469 20.01 0.88 1.94
N PRO A 470 19.92 1.93 2.76
CA PRO A 470 21.09 2.73 3.14
C PRO A 470 22.17 1.93 3.88
N SER A 471 21.79 1.12 4.86
CA SER A 471 22.73 0.31 5.63
C SER A 471 23.43 -0.77 4.79
N THR A 472 22.70 -1.41 3.88
CA THR A 472 23.28 -2.40 2.94
C THR A 472 24.25 -1.75 1.97
N SER A 473 23.89 -0.57 1.42
CA SER A 473 24.77 0.21 0.56
C SER A 473 26.09 0.54 1.26
N GLU A 474 26.05 1.06 2.49
CA GLU A 474 27.23 1.39 3.29
C GLU A 474 28.11 0.15 3.56
N LYS A 475 27.49 -0.97 3.91
CA LYS A 475 28.22 -2.24 4.12
C LYS A 475 28.91 -2.72 2.84
N ILE A 476 28.26 -2.64 1.68
CA ILE A 476 28.87 -3.00 0.40
C ILE A 476 30.07 -2.11 0.10
N LEU A 477 29.89 -0.79 0.16
CA LEU A 477 30.95 0.17 -0.13
C LEU A 477 32.15 0.02 0.83
N THR A 478 31.88 -0.21 2.11
CA THR A 478 32.90 -0.52 3.12
C THR A 478 33.66 -1.79 2.75
N GLN A 479 32.98 -2.86 2.35
CA GLN A 479 33.64 -4.12 1.94
C GLN A 479 34.49 -3.94 0.69
N LEU A 480 34.08 -3.05 -0.21
CA LEU A 480 34.87 -2.71 -1.41
C LEU A 480 35.99 -1.70 -1.13
N GLY A 481 36.12 -1.19 0.09
CA GLY A 481 37.16 -0.20 0.44
C GLY A 481 36.99 1.14 -0.25
N THR A 482 35.77 1.57 -0.48
CA THR A 482 35.43 2.84 -1.15
C THR A 482 34.25 3.53 -0.49
N GLY A 483 34.04 4.81 -0.83
CA GLY A 483 32.86 5.59 -0.41
C GLY A 483 31.75 5.59 -1.46
N LYS A 484 30.61 6.13 -1.05
CA LYS A 484 29.46 6.38 -1.92
C LYS A 484 29.84 7.39 -3.02
N ARG A 485 29.45 7.11 -4.26
CA ARG A 485 29.65 8.01 -5.39
C ARG A 485 28.46 8.96 -5.55
N GLY A 486 28.72 10.21 -5.91
CA GLY A 486 27.67 11.17 -6.26
C GLY A 486 26.99 10.84 -7.59
N LEU A 487 25.72 11.23 -7.76
CA LEU A 487 25.00 10.98 -9.01
C LEU A 487 25.66 11.65 -10.23
N ASP A 488 26.32 12.79 -10.03
CA ASP A 488 27.07 13.53 -11.05
C ASP A 488 28.35 12.84 -11.51
N GLU A 489 28.78 11.79 -10.81
CA GLU A 489 29.95 10.97 -11.18
C GLU A 489 29.57 9.60 -11.74
N MET A 490 28.29 9.20 -11.64
CA MET A 490 27.83 7.85 -12.05
C MET A 490 27.60 7.75 -13.57
N ASP A 491 27.69 8.85 -14.30
CA ASP A 491 27.67 8.85 -15.76
C ASP A 491 28.98 8.34 -16.40
N ARG A 492 29.98 8.04 -15.58
CA ARG A 492 31.32 7.58 -15.98
C ARG A 492 31.68 6.27 -15.30
N PHE A 493 32.18 5.33 -16.09
CA PHE A 493 32.72 4.07 -15.63
C PHE A 493 34.24 4.16 -15.47
N GLY A 494 34.78 3.47 -14.47
CA GLY A 494 36.24 3.39 -14.27
C GLY A 494 36.80 4.41 -13.28
N LEU A 495 35.99 4.90 -12.35
CA LEU A 495 36.41 5.84 -11.30
C LEU A 495 36.81 5.18 -9.97
N TYR A 496 36.67 3.87 -9.84
CA TYR A 496 37.16 3.18 -8.64
C TYR A 496 38.70 3.35 -8.54
N PRO A 497 39.22 3.81 -7.36
CA PRO A 497 40.62 4.15 -7.24
C PRO A 497 41.52 2.92 -7.35
N ASN A 498 42.48 2.93 -8.29
CA ASN A 498 43.49 1.88 -8.41
C ASN A 498 44.34 1.78 -7.12
N GLY A 499 44.61 0.56 -6.70
CA GLY A 499 45.40 0.28 -5.52
C GLY A 499 44.61 0.23 -4.21
N ASN A 500 43.31 0.57 -4.23
CA ASN A 500 42.44 0.38 -3.08
C ASN A 500 42.35 -1.11 -2.71
N LYS A 501 42.12 -1.35 -1.42
CA LYS A 501 41.97 -2.71 -0.90
C LYS A 501 40.53 -2.96 -0.46
N VAL A 502 40.00 -4.09 -0.88
CA VAL A 502 38.77 -4.65 -0.31
C VAL A 502 39.04 -5.17 1.11
N VAL A 503 38.01 -5.36 1.92
CA VAL A 503 38.16 -5.97 3.26
C VAL A 503 38.76 -7.38 3.13
N GLU A 504 39.56 -7.76 4.11
CA GLU A 504 40.23 -9.08 4.11
C GLU A 504 39.23 -10.24 4.20
N LYS A 505 38.18 -10.08 5.01
CA LYS A 505 37.11 -11.09 5.19
C LYS A 505 35.75 -10.42 4.90
N PRO A 506 35.06 -10.82 3.82
CA PRO A 506 33.74 -10.27 3.51
C PRO A 506 32.69 -10.70 4.54
N GLU A 507 31.80 -9.79 4.90
CA GLU A 507 30.61 -10.06 5.70
C GLU A 507 29.50 -10.60 4.78
N ILE A 508 28.74 -11.58 5.28
CA ILE A 508 27.52 -12.06 4.60
C ILE A 508 26.44 -11.00 4.77
N LEU A 509 26.06 -10.33 3.68
CA LEU A 509 25.03 -9.28 3.69
C LEU A 509 23.65 -9.82 4.01
N PHE A 510 23.29 -10.94 3.38
CA PHE A 510 22.00 -11.61 3.54
C PHE A 510 22.18 -13.12 3.59
N ALA A 511 21.66 -13.75 4.65
CA ALA A 511 21.63 -15.20 4.78
C ALA A 511 20.41 -15.78 4.03
N ARG A 512 20.56 -16.94 3.44
CA ARG A 512 19.44 -17.71 2.88
C ARG A 512 18.52 -18.19 3.99
N MET A 513 17.24 -18.21 3.74
CA MET A 513 16.19 -18.64 4.67
C MET A 513 15.44 -19.84 4.10
N ASP A 514 15.08 -20.79 4.96
CA ASP A 514 14.14 -21.84 4.62
C ASP A 514 12.70 -21.36 4.90
N ILE A 515 11.82 -21.48 3.92
CA ILE A 515 10.43 -21.05 4.05
C ILE A 515 9.67 -21.80 5.16
N LYS A 516 9.97 -23.09 5.35
CA LYS A 516 9.32 -23.88 6.40
C LYS A 516 9.70 -23.38 7.78
N ASP A 517 10.98 -23.10 8.03
CA ASP A 517 11.46 -22.57 9.30
C ASP A 517 10.83 -21.19 9.61
N VAL A 518 10.62 -20.37 8.57
CA VAL A 518 9.98 -19.05 8.71
C VAL A 518 8.51 -19.23 9.07
N LEU A 519 7.78 -20.07 8.33
CA LEU A 519 6.34 -20.28 8.58
C LEU A 519 6.08 -20.92 9.95
N GLU A 520 6.91 -21.88 10.39
CA GLU A 520 6.82 -22.47 11.74
C GLU A 520 7.00 -21.39 12.83
N LYS A 521 7.95 -20.47 12.66
CA LYS A 521 8.14 -19.34 13.59
C LYS A 521 6.95 -18.39 13.59
N VAL A 522 6.38 -18.11 12.41
CA VAL A 522 5.18 -17.25 12.28
C VAL A 522 3.98 -17.88 12.96
N GLU A 523 3.77 -19.18 12.80
CA GLU A 523 2.69 -19.91 13.49
C GLU A 523 2.87 -19.90 15.01
N ALA A 524 4.10 -20.16 15.49
CA ALA A 524 4.42 -20.10 16.92
C ALA A 524 4.19 -18.69 17.50
N MET A 525 4.57 -17.64 16.77
CA MET A 525 4.33 -16.24 17.16
C MET A 525 2.82 -15.96 17.28
N LYS A 526 2.03 -16.32 16.26
CA LYS A 526 0.56 -16.13 16.27
C LYS A 526 -0.11 -16.89 17.41
N ALA A 527 0.34 -18.11 17.70
CA ALA A 527 -0.16 -18.89 18.82
C ALA A 527 0.14 -18.21 20.18
N ALA A 528 1.35 -17.67 20.35
CA ALA A 528 1.73 -16.91 21.56
C ALA A 528 0.93 -15.63 21.74
N GLU A 529 0.67 -14.88 20.65
CA GLU A 529 -0.17 -13.69 20.68
C GLU A 529 -1.62 -14.01 21.05
N ALA A 530 -2.18 -15.09 20.52
CA ALA A 530 -3.53 -15.56 20.85
C ALA A 530 -3.64 -15.98 22.33
N GLU A 531 -2.63 -16.67 22.88
CA GLU A 531 -2.57 -17.06 24.30
C GLU A 531 -2.46 -15.83 25.22
N ALA A 532 -1.66 -14.83 24.83
CA ALA A 532 -1.52 -13.58 25.58
C ALA A 532 -2.83 -12.76 25.59
N ALA A 533 -3.55 -12.73 24.47
CA ALA A 533 -4.86 -12.08 24.37
C ALA A 533 -5.93 -12.79 25.22
N GLY A 534 -5.91 -14.14 25.28
CA GLY A 534 -6.80 -14.93 26.14
C GLY A 534 -6.58 -14.67 27.64
N LYS A 535 -5.33 -14.56 28.08
CA LYS A 535 -4.99 -14.26 29.47
C LYS A 535 -5.41 -12.85 29.94
N ASN A 536 -5.45 -11.89 29.03
CA ASN A 536 -5.93 -10.52 29.35
C ASN A 536 -7.45 -10.44 29.48
N GLN A 537 -8.22 -11.38 28.92
CA GLN A 537 -9.68 -11.46 29.11
C GLN A 537 -10.07 -12.14 30.43
N GLU A 538 -9.24 -13.01 30.99
CA GLU A 538 -9.53 -13.69 32.29
C GLU A 538 -9.27 -12.78 33.51
N ASN A 539 -8.44 -11.76 33.41
CA ASN A 539 -8.10 -10.84 34.51
C ASN A 539 -9.04 -9.63 34.65
N GLY A 540 -10.06 -9.51 33.82
CA GLY A 540 -11.02 -8.38 33.78
C GLY A 540 -12.43 -8.69 34.27
N CYS A 541 -12.69 -9.82 34.91
CA CYS A 541 -14.06 -10.19 35.32
C CYS A 541 -14.39 -9.76 36.73
N GLY A 542 -14.89 -8.53 36.86
CA GLY A 542 -15.74 -8.09 37.97
C GLY A 542 -17.19 -8.03 37.48
N LYS A 543 -18.06 -8.91 37.99
CA LYS A 543 -19.47 -8.96 37.66
C LYS A 543 -20.22 -7.70 38.11
N PRO A 544 -21.14 -7.21 37.32
CA PRO A 544 -22.42 -6.72 37.87
C PRO A 544 -23.64 -7.41 37.24
N GLY A 545 -24.57 -7.64 38.12
CA GLY A 545 -25.91 -8.12 38.13
C GLY A 545 -26.78 -8.10 36.88
N GLU A 546 -27.57 -9.14 36.85
CA GLU A 546 -28.68 -9.41 35.95
C GLU A 546 -29.73 -8.29 35.94
N THR A 547 -30.14 -7.88 34.74
CA THR A 547 -31.55 -7.59 34.49
C THR A 547 -31.89 -8.09 33.07
N ALA A 548 -32.88 -8.97 33.08
CA ALA A 548 -33.46 -9.61 31.92
C ALA A 548 -34.19 -8.63 31.00
N GLY A 549 -34.10 -8.87 29.71
CA GLY A 549 -34.89 -8.30 28.63
C GLY A 549 -34.77 -9.17 27.42
N GLU A 550 -35.62 -10.16 27.30
CA GLU A 550 -35.80 -10.99 26.13
C GLU A 550 -36.32 -10.15 24.96
N GLU A 551 -35.61 -10.21 23.82
CA GLU A 551 -36.29 -10.23 22.51
C GLU A 551 -35.44 -11.06 21.56
N GLY A 552 -36.04 -12.16 21.10
CA GLY A 552 -35.42 -13.15 20.24
C GLY A 552 -35.28 -12.64 18.81
N GLY A 553 -34.06 -12.76 18.30
CA GLY A 553 -33.75 -12.77 16.90
C GLY A 553 -33.02 -14.08 16.58
N SER A 554 -33.64 -14.93 15.79
CA SER A 554 -33.11 -16.22 15.38
C SER A 554 -31.73 -16.06 14.72
N GLN A 555 -30.71 -16.66 15.30
CA GLN A 555 -29.45 -16.99 14.60
C GLN A 555 -29.74 -18.20 13.70
N ASP A 556 -30.20 -17.96 12.47
CA ASP A 556 -30.32 -18.94 11.41
C ASP A 556 -29.28 -18.61 10.32
N GLY A 557 -28.02 -18.99 10.57
CA GLY A 557 -26.92 -18.82 9.61
C GLY A 557 -25.90 -19.94 9.75
N MET A 558 -25.69 -20.68 8.67
CA MET A 558 -24.69 -21.74 8.56
C MET A 558 -23.32 -21.18 8.24
N ASP A 559 -22.29 -21.49 9.01
CA ASP A 559 -20.89 -21.19 8.71
C ASP A 559 -20.29 -22.29 7.82
N VAL A 560 -20.06 -21.98 6.56
CA VAL A 560 -19.37 -22.87 5.60
C VAL A 560 -17.86 -22.64 5.67
N GLU A 561 -17.07 -23.72 5.58
CA GLU A 561 -15.61 -23.65 5.47
C GLU A 561 -15.21 -22.73 4.28
N LYS A 562 -14.48 -21.64 4.59
CA LYS A 562 -14.12 -20.66 3.59
C LYS A 562 -13.05 -21.22 2.66
N LYS A 563 -13.38 -21.32 1.39
CA LYS A 563 -12.40 -21.61 0.32
C LYS A 563 -11.48 -20.39 0.12
N PRO A 564 -10.28 -20.59 -0.46
CA PRO A 564 -9.40 -19.49 -0.85
C PRO A 564 -10.14 -18.48 -1.74
N GLU A 565 -9.85 -17.19 -1.53
CA GLU A 565 -10.39 -16.13 -2.37
C GLU A 565 -9.85 -16.28 -3.80
N ILE A 566 -10.70 -16.04 -4.78
CA ILE A 566 -10.36 -16.03 -6.20
C ILE A 566 -10.40 -14.61 -6.75
N THR A 567 -9.61 -14.34 -7.78
CA THR A 567 -9.64 -13.05 -8.48
C THR A 567 -10.92 -12.91 -9.32
N TYR A 568 -11.26 -11.68 -9.70
CA TYR A 568 -12.32 -11.44 -10.68
C TYR A 568 -12.04 -12.18 -12.00
N ASP A 569 -10.78 -12.26 -12.43
CA ASP A 569 -10.37 -12.98 -13.63
C ASP A 569 -10.55 -14.50 -13.49
N ASP A 570 -10.44 -15.05 -12.28
CA ASP A 570 -10.75 -16.47 -12.04
C ASP A 570 -12.25 -16.72 -12.05
N PHE A 571 -13.05 -15.82 -11.46
CA PHE A 571 -14.51 -15.88 -11.55
C PHE A 571 -14.99 -15.70 -13.00
N ALA A 572 -14.40 -14.75 -13.75
CA ALA A 572 -14.73 -14.50 -15.16
C ALA A 572 -14.42 -15.67 -16.11
N LYS A 573 -13.60 -16.64 -15.67
CA LYS A 573 -13.38 -17.90 -16.40
C LYS A 573 -14.59 -18.85 -16.30
N LEU A 574 -15.48 -18.65 -15.32
CA LEU A 574 -16.69 -19.45 -15.16
C LEU A 574 -17.84 -18.82 -15.94
N GLN A 575 -18.57 -19.61 -16.69
CA GLN A 575 -19.77 -19.16 -17.41
C GLN A 575 -21.01 -19.77 -16.78
N PHE A 576 -21.84 -18.92 -16.19
CA PHE A 576 -23.12 -19.32 -15.62
C PHE A 576 -24.24 -18.87 -16.52
N GLN A 577 -25.19 -19.77 -16.80
CA GLN A 577 -26.38 -19.47 -17.59
C GLN A 577 -27.62 -20.08 -16.96
N ILE A 578 -28.79 -19.50 -17.25
CA ILE A 578 -30.07 -20.10 -16.88
C ILE A 578 -30.45 -21.14 -17.89
N GLY A 579 -30.68 -22.37 -17.42
CA GLY A 579 -31.19 -23.48 -18.22
C GLY A 579 -32.59 -23.89 -17.80
N GLU A 580 -33.42 -24.36 -18.73
CA GLU A 580 -34.74 -24.94 -18.48
C GLU A 580 -34.66 -26.46 -18.62
N ILE A 581 -35.06 -27.18 -17.59
CA ILE A 581 -35.07 -28.66 -17.62
C ILE A 581 -36.26 -29.12 -18.46
N VAL A 582 -36.00 -29.65 -19.63
CA VAL A 582 -37.06 -30.14 -20.58
C VAL A 582 -37.36 -31.62 -20.43
N LYS A 583 -36.45 -32.41 -19.85
CA LYS A 583 -36.61 -33.81 -19.53
C LYS A 583 -35.72 -34.18 -18.34
N CYS A 584 -36.21 -35.06 -17.46
CA CYS A 584 -35.41 -35.58 -16.37
C CYS A 584 -35.75 -37.05 -16.12
N GLU A 585 -34.73 -37.88 -15.91
CA GLU A 585 -34.88 -39.33 -15.67
C GLU A 585 -33.92 -39.81 -14.59
N ALA A 586 -34.32 -40.82 -13.83
CA ALA A 586 -33.44 -41.47 -12.87
C ALA A 586 -32.38 -42.31 -13.59
N VAL A 587 -31.11 -42.23 -13.19
CA VAL A 587 -30.04 -43.06 -13.78
C VAL A 587 -30.17 -44.49 -13.23
N PRO A 588 -30.40 -45.52 -14.12
CA PRO A 588 -30.77 -46.89 -13.65
C PRO A 588 -29.72 -47.55 -12.74
N LYS A 589 -28.46 -47.23 -12.89
CA LYS A 589 -27.35 -47.80 -12.09
C LYS A 589 -26.89 -46.93 -10.92
N SER A 590 -27.60 -45.84 -10.63
CA SER A 590 -27.23 -44.92 -9.55
C SER A 590 -28.38 -44.68 -8.57
N LYS A 591 -28.05 -44.76 -7.26
CA LYS A 591 -28.99 -44.41 -6.19
C LYS A 591 -29.06 -42.89 -5.95
N LYS A 592 -28.09 -42.11 -6.48
CA LYS A 592 -27.91 -40.69 -6.18
C LYS A 592 -28.18 -39.76 -7.40
N LEU A 593 -28.11 -40.26 -8.62
CA LEU A 593 -28.09 -39.43 -9.82
C LEU A 593 -29.43 -39.34 -10.54
N LEU A 594 -29.76 -38.10 -10.94
CA LEU A 594 -30.71 -37.77 -11.98
C LEU A 594 -29.99 -37.34 -13.26
N CYS A 595 -30.55 -37.72 -14.43
CA CYS A 595 -30.09 -37.26 -15.74
C CYS A 595 -31.10 -36.27 -16.30
N SER A 596 -30.71 -35.01 -16.41
CA SER A 596 -31.55 -33.94 -16.92
C SER A 596 -31.12 -33.51 -18.33
N GLN A 597 -32.06 -33.32 -19.20
CA GLN A 597 -31.86 -32.60 -20.46
C GLN A 597 -32.22 -31.14 -20.22
N VAL A 598 -31.23 -30.27 -20.27
CA VAL A 598 -31.34 -28.85 -19.90
C VAL A 598 -31.20 -28.01 -21.17
N LYS A 599 -32.26 -27.29 -21.53
CA LYS A 599 -32.25 -26.34 -22.64
C LYS A 599 -31.61 -25.04 -22.17
N ILE A 600 -30.56 -24.61 -22.88
CA ILE A 600 -29.78 -23.38 -22.58
C ILE A 600 -29.74 -22.56 -23.89
N GLY A 601 -30.61 -21.58 -24.00
CA GLY A 601 -30.78 -20.84 -25.26
C GLY A 601 -31.26 -21.73 -26.42
N SER A 602 -30.43 -21.91 -27.42
CA SER A 602 -30.74 -22.75 -28.63
C SER A 602 -30.25 -24.18 -28.49
N GLU A 603 -29.43 -24.54 -27.51
CA GLU A 603 -28.90 -25.89 -27.33
C GLU A 603 -29.54 -26.64 -26.17
N THR A 604 -29.46 -27.97 -26.21
CA THR A 604 -29.88 -28.82 -25.08
C THR A 604 -28.70 -29.67 -24.65
N ARG A 605 -28.36 -29.64 -23.36
CA ARG A 605 -27.24 -30.37 -22.78
C ARG A 605 -27.71 -31.44 -21.81
N GLN A 606 -27.04 -32.57 -21.83
CA GLN A 606 -27.24 -33.63 -20.83
C GLN A 606 -26.42 -33.32 -19.58
N ILE A 607 -27.08 -33.21 -18.43
CA ILE A 607 -26.43 -32.93 -17.16
C ILE A 607 -26.83 -33.94 -16.10
N LEU A 608 -25.84 -34.56 -15.44
CA LEU A 608 -26.06 -35.51 -14.36
C LEU A 608 -25.84 -34.79 -13.01
N SER A 609 -26.82 -34.89 -12.12
CA SER A 609 -26.80 -34.25 -10.81
C SER A 609 -27.11 -35.21 -9.69
N GLY A 610 -26.38 -35.07 -8.55
CA GLY A 610 -26.49 -35.96 -7.38
C GLY A 610 -27.71 -35.70 -6.48
N ILE A 611 -28.83 -35.33 -7.02
CA ILE A 611 -29.97 -34.73 -6.29
C ILE A 611 -31.20 -35.67 -6.17
N LYS A 612 -31.07 -36.94 -6.52
CA LYS A 612 -32.16 -37.91 -6.51
C LYS A 612 -32.79 -38.15 -5.14
N ALA A 613 -32.08 -37.86 -4.03
CA ALA A 613 -32.61 -38.01 -2.70
C ALA A 613 -33.64 -36.91 -2.34
N TRP A 614 -33.52 -35.75 -2.97
CA TRP A 614 -34.33 -34.55 -2.66
C TRP A 614 -35.37 -34.21 -3.74
N TYR A 615 -35.13 -34.64 -4.98
CA TYR A 615 -36.01 -34.33 -6.14
C TYR A 615 -36.40 -35.56 -6.88
N LYS A 616 -37.68 -35.62 -7.29
CA LYS A 616 -38.16 -36.65 -8.22
C LYS A 616 -38.03 -36.13 -9.64
N PRO A 617 -37.83 -37.03 -10.66
CA PRO A 617 -37.68 -36.62 -12.04
C PRO A 617 -38.85 -35.78 -12.58
N GLU A 618 -40.06 -36.08 -12.18
CA GLU A 618 -41.28 -35.36 -12.56
C GLU A 618 -41.33 -33.94 -12.05
N ASP A 619 -40.75 -33.65 -10.87
CA ASP A 619 -40.71 -32.35 -10.26
C ASP A 619 -39.65 -31.44 -10.84
N MET A 620 -38.75 -31.99 -11.64
CA MET A 620 -37.64 -31.27 -12.26
C MET A 620 -38.02 -30.61 -13.59
N VAL A 621 -38.95 -31.22 -14.33
CA VAL A 621 -39.30 -30.74 -15.66
C VAL A 621 -40.02 -29.39 -15.60
N GLY A 622 -39.60 -28.46 -16.44
CA GLY A 622 -40.11 -27.09 -16.49
C GLY A 622 -39.42 -26.12 -15.50
N ARG A 623 -38.57 -26.62 -14.61
CA ARG A 623 -37.82 -25.73 -13.71
C ARG A 623 -36.67 -25.00 -14.45
N LYS A 624 -36.46 -23.73 -14.09
CA LYS A 624 -35.33 -22.96 -14.50
C LYS A 624 -34.25 -23.03 -13.41
N VAL A 625 -33.04 -23.38 -13.81
CA VAL A 625 -31.91 -23.63 -12.90
C VAL A 625 -30.65 -22.91 -13.37
N MET A 626 -29.78 -22.59 -12.45
CA MET A 626 -28.47 -22.01 -12.75
C MET A 626 -27.49 -23.15 -13.10
N VAL A 627 -26.79 -23.01 -14.23
CA VAL A 627 -25.89 -24.01 -14.80
C VAL A 627 -24.52 -23.41 -15.07
N VAL A 628 -23.46 -24.11 -14.66
CA VAL A 628 -22.09 -23.83 -15.14
C VAL A 628 -21.93 -24.49 -16.51
N THR A 629 -21.78 -23.68 -17.54
CA THR A 629 -21.88 -24.14 -18.96
C THR A 629 -20.54 -24.38 -19.63
N ASN A 630 -19.44 -23.85 -19.09
CA ASN A 630 -18.11 -24.00 -19.69
C ASN A 630 -17.19 -25.01 -18.96
N LEU A 631 -17.80 -25.95 -18.21
CA LEU A 631 -17.06 -27.08 -17.65
C LEU A 631 -16.78 -28.13 -18.75
N LYS A 632 -15.60 -28.75 -18.70
CA LYS A 632 -15.29 -29.88 -19.58
C LYS A 632 -16.26 -31.02 -19.29
N PRO A 633 -16.83 -31.67 -20.35
CA PRO A 633 -17.71 -32.83 -20.17
C PRO A 633 -17.04 -33.92 -19.33
N ALA A 634 -17.76 -34.46 -18.36
CA ALA A 634 -17.30 -35.52 -17.47
C ALA A 634 -18.17 -36.76 -17.54
N LYS A 635 -17.58 -37.95 -17.43
CA LYS A 635 -18.32 -39.21 -17.44
C LYS A 635 -18.72 -39.61 -16.04
N LEU A 636 -20.02 -39.63 -15.73
CA LEU A 636 -20.61 -39.99 -14.44
C LEU A 636 -21.54 -41.20 -14.61
N ALA A 637 -21.33 -42.26 -13.87
CA ALA A 637 -22.09 -43.54 -13.97
C ALA A 637 -22.25 -44.09 -15.40
N GLY A 638 -21.24 -43.85 -16.27
CA GLY A 638 -21.21 -44.32 -17.65
C GLY A 638 -21.84 -43.37 -18.66
N MET A 639 -22.48 -42.29 -18.25
CA MET A 639 -23.10 -41.25 -19.09
C MET A 639 -22.30 -39.95 -19.06
N MET A 640 -22.34 -39.14 -20.12
CA MET A 640 -21.64 -37.85 -20.18
C MET A 640 -22.49 -36.75 -19.54
N SER A 641 -21.86 -35.94 -18.67
CA SER A 641 -22.42 -34.70 -18.16
C SER A 641 -21.70 -33.51 -18.79
N GLU A 642 -22.47 -32.60 -19.42
CA GLU A 642 -21.98 -31.48 -20.24
C GLU A 642 -22.17 -30.12 -19.53
N GLY A 643 -22.14 -30.15 -18.21
CA GLY A 643 -22.28 -28.99 -17.35
C GLY A 643 -22.59 -29.40 -15.91
N MET A 644 -22.84 -28.42 -15.04
CA MET A 644 -23.21 -28.66 -13.64
C MET A 644 -24.38 -27.77 -13.24
N ILE A 645 -25.45 -28.34 -12.71
CA ILE A 645 -26.56 -27.63 -12.08
C ILE A 645 -26.08 -27.21 -10.66
N LEU A 646 -26.27 -25.96 -10.28
CA LEU A 646 -25.89 -25.46 -8.96
C LEU A 646 -27.01 -25.72 -7.95
N CYS A 647 -26.57 -26.13 -6.75
CA CYS A 647 -27.43 -26.37 -5.60
C CYS A 647 -26.79 -25.76 -4.37
N ALA A 648 -27.59 -25.29 -3.41
CA ALA A 648 -27.18 -24.98 -2.06
C ALA A 648 -27.51 -26.16 -1.14
N GLU A 649 -26.65 -26.48 -0.18
CA GLU A 649 -26.85 -27.53 0.83
C GLU A 649 -26.63 -26.92 2.21
N ASP A 650 -27.53 -27.18 3.17
CA ASP A 650 -27.41 -26.75 4.55
C ASP A 650 -26.73 -27.84 5.44
N ASP A 651 -26.49 -27.52 6.73
CA ASP A 651 -25.83 -28.38 7.71
C ASP A 651 -26.68 -29.59 8.14
N GLU A 652 -28.01 -29.57 7.87
CA GLU A 652 -28.92 -30.70 8.06
C GLU A 652 -28.92 -31.64 6.83
N GLY A 653 -28.19 -31.28 5.77
CA GLY A 653 -28.12 -32.01 4.52
C GLY A 653 -29.33 -31.84 3.60
N ASN A 654 -30.11 -30.76 3.78
CA ASN A 654 -31.16 -30.39 2.85
C ASN A 654 -30.53 -29.70 1.62
N LEU A 655 -31.01 -30.03 0.44
CA LEU A 655 -30.45 -29.51 -0.80
C LEU A 655 -31.51 -28.75 -1.60
N ALA A 656 -31.19 -27.51 -1.99
CA ALA A 656 -32.05 -26.64 -2.80
C ALA A 656 -31.40 -26.28 -4.15
N LEU A 657 -32.18 -26.37 -5.22
CA LEU A 657 -31.75 -25.92 -6.55
C LEU A 657 -31.64 -24.40 -6.60
N MET A 658 -30.54 -23.89 -7.14
CA MET A 658 -30.40 -22.48 -7.43
C MET A 658 -31.23 -22.10 -8.64
N SER A 659 -32.30 -21.37 -8.43
CA SER A 659 -33.30 -20.98 -9.43
C SER A 659 -33.46 -19.44 -9.45
N PRO A 660 -33.73 -18.83 -10.63
CA PRO A 660 -34.02 -17.41 -10.68
C PRO A 660 -35.36 -17.08 -9.98
N GLU A 661 -35.39 -16.06 -9.14
CA GLU A 661 -36.61 -15.61 -8.46
C GLU A 661 -37.70 -15.13 -9.42
N LYS A 662 -37.28 -14.50 -10.53
CA LYS A 662 -38.20 -14.00 -11.58
C LYS A 662 -38.08 -14.83 -12.83
N ASP A 663 -39.17 -14.88 -13.60
CA ASP A 663 -39.14 -15.54 -14.88
C ASP A 663 -38.18 -14.84 -15.85
N ILE A 664 -37.16 -15.56 -16.29
CA ILE A 664 -36.13 -15.08 -17.21
C ILE A 664 -35.90 -16.10 -18.34
N LYS A 665 -35.47 -15.67 -19.50
CA LYS A 665 -35.26 -16.53 -20.65
C LYS A 665 -34.15 -17.55 -20.42
N SER A 666 -34.36 -18.80 -20.85
CA SER A 666 -33.31 -19.80 -20.93
C SER A 666 -32.16 -19.31 -21.82
N GLY A 667 -30.91 -19.51 -21.40
CA GLY A 667 -29.70 -18.98 -22.03
C GLY A 667 -29.25 -17.61 -21.50
N SER A 668 -30.03 -16.96 -20.60
CA SER A 668 -29.59 -15.71 -19.96
C SER A 668 -28.34 -15.95 -19.14
N GLU A 669 -27.36 -15.07 -19.30
CA GLU A 669 -26.09 -15.11 -18.55
C GLU A 669 -26.30 -14.60 -17.11
N VAL A 670 -25.70 -15.29 -16.16
CA VAL A 670 -25.66 -14.89 -14.75
C VAL A 670 -24.29 -14.25 -14.51
N ARG A 671 -24.30 -13.02 -14.01
CA ARG A 671 -23.11 -12.18 -13.80
C ARG A 671 -22.95 -11.79 -12.33
#